data_d88edaf67be09829140df3bcb70ff646
#
_entry.id   d88edaf67be09829140df3bcb70ff646
#
_cell.length_a   1.000
_cell.length_b   1.000
_cell.length_c   1.000
_cell.angle_alpha   90.00
_cell.angle_beta   90.00
_cell.angle_gamma   90.00
#
_symmetry.space_group_name_H-M   'P 1'
#
loop_
_entity.id
_entity.type
_entity.pdbx_description
1 polymer ?
#
loop_
_entity_poly.entity_id
_entity_poly.type
_entity_poly.pdbx_seq_one_letter_code
_entity_poly.pdbx_strand_id
1 'polypeptide(L)'
;MQAPFSFMRRAIILCLLVLSPALAAAATDRPNIILITLDTVRADRMGFLGSKLGLTPQLDALASQGVVFEHAYSQAPITPVSHATILTGTFPQFHGIRNFGDRLPPSVPFLPDILHAQGYHTGAFVGSIILDPKNGFASGFERGFDVYNAGFHRQKTGERREASMQRRGEVTLGYVLEWVGQQKGGPFFLWFHLWDAHDPYNPPEPFRSRFPNTPYNAGIAYVDSIVGNLLDYLRSQGLYNNTLIAVAADHGESLGDHGELTHSIFLYDSTIHVPLLLKLPGNRSAGQRVSATASLVDLAPTLIDSLGQTPPPAMQGRSLLPLIANPHPESRPSLATGDHSERSFGWSALVSLRLGNQLYVRAPKPELYDLASDPGAKTNLYTDKRAVAVRLAVQLDSFVKQISEGAPQSLQDGLDEKSREKLSALGYVASGKTSPSTRIDPKDRIDVANDMHDASLAIEEGREATVIPLLLHVVAKDPQVQAAQYYLGIAYSRNGKFGKAIPPLRKAVELRPDALMAQYELAICLYETGDLNTAATHFEILVENRPDWSDARYSMASIYARTGRPEEAAKNLLIVLQGEPDHYRANLLLGRMLFLNGTFDEALPYLEKAVAVQADSGEAHSFLADEYEKLGRAADAANERAEATRLKTSTR
;
A
#
# COMPACT_ATOMS: atom_id res chain seq x y z
N MET A 1 -22.70 13.80 -85.51
CA MET A 1 -23.29 14.30 -84.23
C MET A 1 -22.51 13.75 -83.07
N GLN A 2 -21.49 14.49 -82.61
CA GLN A 2 -20.66 14.19 -81.47
C GLN A 2 -20.66 15.43 -80.58
N ALA A 3 -21.11 15.32 -79.37
CA ALA A 3 -20.81 16.15 -78.20
C ALA A 3 -21.69 15.74 -77.02
N PRO A 4 -21.40 16.02 -75.78
CA PRO A 4 -20.15 16.23 -75.06
C PRO A 4 -20.08 15.40 -73.75
N PHE A 5 -19.04 14.65 -73.58
CA PHE A 5 -18.76 13.89 -72.33
C PHE A 5 -17.62 14.47 -71.46
N SER A 6 -17.12 15.67 -71.81
CA SER A 6 -15.90 16.17 -71.19
C SER A 6 -16.12 17.12 -69.97
N PHE A 7 -17.32 17.60 -69.74
CA PHE A 7 -17.57 18.60 -68.68
C PHE A 7 -17.94 18.02 -67.32
N MET A 8 -18.44 16.78 -67.29
CA MET A 8 -18.88 16.15 -66.04
C MET A 8 -17.75 15.51 -65.21
N ARG A 9 -16.61 15.16 -65.82
CA ARG A 9 -15.45 14.62 -65.12
C ARG A 9 -14.63 15.65 -64.37
N ARG A 10 -14.66 16.93 -64.75
CA ARG A 10 -13.92 18.00 -64.03
C ARG A 10 -14.68 18.57 -62.81
N ALA A 11 -15.99 18.46 -62.75
CA ALA A 11 -16.78 18.91 -61.62
C ALA A 11 -16.76 17.93 -60.45
N ILE A 12 -16.60 16.62 -60.72
CA ILE A 12 -16.54 15.59 -59.67
C ILE A 12 -15.15 15.55 -58.99
N ILE A 13 -14.05 15.88 -59.70
CA ILE A 13 -12.71 15.95 -59.10
C ILE A 13 -12.53 17.23 -58.27
N LEU A 14 -13.23 18.33 -58.58
CA LEU A 14 -13.14 19.56 -57.80
C LEU A 14 -13.97 19.47 -56.47
N CYS A 15 -15.06 18.68 -56.42
CA CYS A 15 -15.83 18.47 -55.22
C CYS A 15 -15.14 17.48 -54.22
N LEU A 16 -14.28 16.60 -54.69
CA LEU A 16 -13.52 15.67 -53.83
C LEU A 16 -12.26 16.29 -53.19
N LEU A 17 -11.76 17.40 -53.72
CA LEU A 17 -10.61 18.12 -53.19
C LEU A 17 -10.97 19.21 -52.15
N VAL A 18 -12.23 19.59 -52.03
CA VAL A 18 -12.71 20.57 -51.02
C VAL A 18 -13.26 19.92 -49.75
N LEU A 19 -13.50 18.59 -49.75
CA LEU A 19 -13.99 17.85 -48.60
C LEU A 19 -12.86 17.22 -47.72
N SER A 20 -11.61 17.35 -48.11
CA SER A 20 -10.48 16.73 -47.40
C SER A 20 -9.87 17.51 -46.20
N PRO A 21 -10.08 18.83 -45.99
CA PRO A 21 -9.57 19.50 -44.82
C PRO A 21 -10.51 19.45 -43.59
N ALA A 22 -11.78 19.06 -43.77
CA ALA A 22 -12.74 19.10 -42.68
C ALA A 22 -12.76 17.82 -41.81
N LEU A 23 -12.18 16.70 -42.31
CA LEU A 23 -12.09 15.46 -41.50
C LEU A 23 -10.79 15.36 -40.69
N ALA A 24 -9.78 16.18 -40.98
CA ALA A 24 -8.51 16.14 -40.23
C ALA A 24 -8.49 17.05 -39.00
N ALA A 25 -9.50 17.94 -38.82
CA ALA A 25 -9.55 18.88 -37.70
C ALA A 25 -10.39 18.36 -36.48
N ALA A 26 -11.05 17.20 -36.61
CA ALA A 26 -11.89 16.67 -35.52
C ALA A 26 -11.18 15.68 -34.58
N ALA A 27 -9.89 15.41 -34.81
CA ALA A 27 -9.15 14.40 -34.03
C ALA A 27 -8.29 14.96 -32.88
N THR A 28 -8.32 16.28 -32.61
CA THR A 28 -7.35 16.90 -31.68
C THR A 28 -7.97 17.58 -30.45
N ASP A 29 -9.25 17.38 -30.15
CA ASP A 29 -9.91 18.16 -29.08
C ASP A 29 -10.22 17.37 -27.80
N ARG A 30 -9.72 16.14 -27.66
CA ARG A 30 -9.87 15.42 -26.39
C ARG A 30 -8.90 15.98 -25.36
N PRO A 31 -9.39 16.41 -24.17
CA PRO A 31 -8.52 16.95 -23.14
C PRO A 31 -7.62 15.87 -22.57
N ASN A 32 -6.44 16.25 -22.13
CA ASN A 32 -5.67 15.42 -21.20
C ASN A 32 -6.41 15.32 -19.86
N ILE A 33 -6.19 14.23 -19.14
CA ILE A 33 -6.76 14.01 -17.82
C ILE A 33 -5.62 13.76 -16.85
N ILE A 34 -5.58 14.52 -15.77
CA ILE A 34 -4.65 14.32 -14.67
C ILE A 34 -5.47 14.12 -13.39
N LEU A 35 -5.26 12.98 -12.75
CA LEU A 35 -5.75 12.68 -11.41
C LEU A 35 -4.58 12.77 -10.44
N ILE A 36 -4.62 13.74 -9.54
CA ILE A 36 -3.64 13.89 -8.46
C ILE A 36 -4.30 13.40 -7.17
N THR A 37 -3.71 12.40 -6.54
CA THR A 37 -4.17 11.90 -5.23
C THR A 37 -3.15 12.23 -4.16
N LEU A 38 -3.63 12.81 -3.05
CA LEU A 38 -2.86 13.27 -1.91
C LEU A 38 -3.14 12.32 -0.73
N ASP A 39 -2.13 11.60 -0.27
CA ASP A 39 -2.29 10.64 0.81
C ASP A 39 -2.49 11.32 2.16
N THR A 40 -3.45 10.87 2.94
CA THR A 40 -3.79 11.31 4.30
C THR A 40 -4.11 12.81 4.46
N VAL A 41 -4.46 13.55 3.41
CA VAL A 41 -4.63 15.00 3.48
C VAL A 41 -6.05 15.39 3.91
N ARG A 42 -6.17 16.02 5.06
CA ARG A 42 -7.44 16.51 5.65
C ARG A 42 -8.00 17.73 4.91
N ALA A 43 -9.32 17.78 4.75
CA ALA A 43 -10.02 18.92 4.14
C ALA A 43 -9.82 20.21 4.95
N ASP A 44 -9.79 20.16 6.29
CA ASP A 44 -9.64 21.32 7.17
C ASP A 44 -8.25 21.99 7.12
N ARG A 45 -7.30 21.41 6.38
CA ARG A 45 -5.97 21.97 6.14
C ARG A 45 -5.88 22.80 4.87
N MET A 46 -6.87 22.73 3.99
CA MET A 46 -6.90 23.40 2.69
C MET A 46 -7.34 24.86 2.80
N GLY A 47 -6.56 25.80 2.25
CA GLY A 47 -6.91 27.21 2.23
C GLY A 47 -8.19 27.48 1.46
N PHE A 48 -8.38 26.81 0.31
CA PHE A 48 -9.62 26.94 -0.49
C PHE A 48 -10.88 26.36 0.21
N LEU A 49 -10.73 25.57 1.29
CA LEU A 49 -11.83 25.13 2.15
C LEU A 49 -11.93 25.94 3.45
N GLY A 50 -11.14 27.01 3.60
CA GLY A 50 -11.28 27.97 4.68
C GLY A 50 -10.16 27.92 5.74
N SER A 51 -9.17 27.03 5.62
CA SER A 51 -7.99 27.02 6.48
C SER A 51 -7.22 28.34 6.42
N LYS A 52 -6.78 28.82 7.56
CA LYS A 52 -5.94 30.04 7.68
C LYS A 52 -4.46 29.74 7.91
N LEU A 53 -4.08 28.48 7.79
CA LEU A 53 -2.71 28.04 8.07
C LEU A 53 -1.71 28.40 6.96
N GLY A 54 -2.18 28.78 5.77
CA GLY A 54 -1.32 29.16 4.64
C GLY A 54 -0.47 28.02 4.10
N LEU A 55 -0.99 26.77 4.14
CA LEU A 55 -0.27 25.57 3.74
C LEU A 55 -0.31 25.33 2.23
N THR A 56 -1.39 25.78 1.55
CA THR A 56 -1.77 25.31 0.21
C THR A 56 -1.93 26.41 -0.84
N PRO A 57 -0.97 27.37 -0.96
CA PRO A 57 -1.13 28.49 -1.90
C PRO A 57 -1.26 28.05 -3.37
N GLN A 58 -0.61 26.96 -3.79
CA GLN A 58 -0.70 26.46 -5.17
C GLN A 58 -2.05 25.80 -5.47
N LEU A 59 -2.53 24.99 -4.54
CA LEU A 59 -3.87 24.38 -4.61
C LEU A 59 -4.97 25.43 -4.49
N ASP A 60 -4.78 26.48 -3.67
CA ASP A 60 -5.72 27.61 -3.57
C ASP A 60 -5.79 28.39 -4.90
N ALA A 61 -4.64 28.59 -5.54
CA ALA A 61 -4.59 29.21 -6.87
C ALA A 61 -5.25 28.32 -7.94
N LEU A 62 -5.07 27.01 -7.90
CA LEU A 62 -5.78 26.08 -8.79
C LEU A 62 -7.28 26.09 -8.52
N ALA A 63 -7.70 26.11 -7.27
CA ALA A 63 -9.11 26.18 -6.87
C ALA A 63 -9.83 27.41 -7.41
N SER A 64 -9.15 28.56 -7.49
CA SER A 64 -9.70 29.77 -8.11
C SER A 64 -9.98 29.61 -9.61
N GLN A 65 -9.34 28.64 -10.26
CA GLN A 65 -9.46 28.33 -11.69
C GLN A 65 -10.31 27.07 -11.96
N GLY A 66 -10.84 26.46 -10.91
CA GLY A 66 -11.59 25.21 -10.95
C GLY A 66 -12.89 25.29 -10.15
N VAL A 67 -13.46 24.12 -9.89
CA VAL A 67 -14.65 23.90 -9.08
C VAL A 67 -14.25 23.22 -7.77
N VAL A 68 -14.65 23.79 -6.65
CA VAL A 68 -14.40 23.26 -5.30
C VAL A 68 -15.64 22.52 -4.80
N PHE A 69 -15.47 21.28 -4.34
CA PHE A 69 -16.50 20.54 -3.63
C PHE A 69 -16.26 20.68 -2.12
N GLU A 70 -17.19 21.36 -1.44
CA GLU A 70 -17.01 21.71 -0.01
C GLU A 70 -17.18 20.52 0.92
N HIS A 71 -17.95 19.52 0.49
CA HIS A 71 -18.30 18.33 1.27
C HIS A 71 -18.02 17.06 0.47
N ALA A 72 -16.75 16.72 0.31
CA ALA A 72 -16.32 15.50 -0.35
C ALA A 72 -15.83 14.46 0.66
N TYR A 73 -16.25 13.20 0.46
CA TYR A 73 -15.99 12.13 1.43
C TYR A 73 -15.37 10.90 0.78
N SER A 74 -14.37 10.35 1.45
CA SER A 74 -13.80 9.03 1.16
C SER A 74 -14.74 7.90 1.62
N GLN A 75 -14.66 6.76 0.95
CA GLN A 75 -15.42 5.56 1.29
C GLN A 75 -14.66 4.64 2.24
N ALA A 76 -13.41 4.92 2.51
CA ALA A 76 -12.61 4.21 3.50
C ALA A 76 -11.38 5.04 3.91
N PRO A 77 -10.93 4.97 5.18
CA PRO A 77 -9.73 5.65 5.65
C PRO A 77 -8.47 4.80 5.42
N ILE A 78 -8.34 4.17 4.24
CA ILE A 78 -7.23 3.26 3.89
C ILE A 78 -6.89 3.42 2.41
N THR A 79 -5.62 3.65 2.13
CA THR A 79 -5.06 3.97 0.80
C THR A 79 -5.51 3.01 -0.32
N PRO A 80 -5.31 1.68 -0.27
CA PRO A 80 -5.70 0.81 -1.40
C PRO A 80 -7.22 0.73 -1.58
N VAL A 81 -8.01 0.80 -0.50
CA VAL A 81 -9.47 0.73 -0.55
C VAL A 81 -10.04 1.99 -1.20
N SER A 82 -9.53 3.15 -0.78
CA SER A 82 -9.95 4.44 -1.35
C SER A 82 -9.54 4.58 -2.82
N HIS A 83 -8.30 4.23 -3.18
CA HIS A 83 -7.85 4.30 -4.57
C HIS A 83 -8.59 3.31 -5.48
N ALA A 84 -8.93 2.10 -4.99
CA ALA A 84 -9.81 1.19 -5.71
C ALA A 84 -11.17 1.86 -5.97
N THR A 85 -11.75 2.52 -4.97
CA THR A 85 -13.01 3.25 -5.11
C THR A 85 -12.91 4.38 -6.15
N ILE A 86 -11.85 5.21 -6.09
CA ILE A 86 -11.59 6.30 -7.01
C ILE A 86 -11.48 5.82 -8.45
N LEU A 87 -10.70 4.75 -8.69
CA LEU A 87 -10.38 4.28 -10.03
C LEU A 87 -11.43 3.35 -10.63
N THR A 88 -12.26 2.70 -9.81
CA THR A 88 -13.33 1.81 -10.29
C THR A 88 -14.69 2.50 -10.38
N GLY A 89 -14.91 3.60 -9.65
CA GLY A 89 -16.24 4.21 -9.48
C GLY A 89 -17.22 3.26 -8.77
N THR A 90 -16.73 2.33 -7.95
CA THR A 90 -17.54 1.36 -7.19
C THR A 90 -17.20 1.38 -5.71
N PHE A 91 -18.14 0.97 -4.86
CA PHE A 91 -17.94 0.92 -3.41
C PHE A 91 -17.07 -0.29 -2.99
N PRO A 92 -16.43 -0.25 -1.81
CA PRO A 92 -15.65 -1.37 -1.27
C PRO A 92 -16.42 -2.70 -1.23
N GLN A 93 -17.74 -2.64 -0.97
CA GLN A 93 -18.64 -3.79 -0.98
C GLN A 93 -18.75 -4.47 -2.35
N PHE A 94 -18.51 -3.71 -3.43
CA PHE A 94 -18.60 -4.21 -4.81
C PHE A 94 -17.23 -4.62 -5.35
N HIS A 95 -16.21 -3.73 -5.28
CA HIS A 95 -14.89 -4.07 -5.84
C HIS A 95 -14.08 -5.06 -5.00
N GLY A 96 -14.50 -5.34 -3.77
CA GLY A 96 -13.94 -6.39 -2.93
C GLY A 96 -12.59 -6.05 -2.27
N ILE A 97 -11.97 -4.91 -2.58
CA ILE A 97 -10.80 -4.43 -1.85
C ILE A 97 -11.28 -3.84 -0.52
N ARG A 98 -10.93 -4.48 0.58
CA ARG A 98 -11.38 -4.13 1.94
C ARG A 98 -10.23 -3.85 2.90
N ASN A 99 -9.02 -4.28 2.52
CA ASN A 99 -7.80 -4.09 3.30
C ASN A 99 -6.58 -4.18 2.38
N PHE A 100 -5.39 -4.05 2.96
CA PHE A 100 -4.13 -4.25 2.27
C PHE A 100 -4.02 -5.67 1.70
N GLY A 101 -3.49 -5.79 0.49
CA GLY A 101 -3.22 -7.07 -0.16
C GLY A 101 -4.42 -7.78 -0.79
N ASP A 102 -5.60 -7.20 -0.71
CA ASP A 102 -6.73 -7.67 -1.50
C ASP A 102 -6.46 -7.38 -2.99
N ARG A 103 -6.85 -8.31 -3.85
CA ARG A 103 -6.65 -8.19 -5.30
C ARG A 103 -7.87 -7.61 -5.98
N LEU A 104 -7.68 -6.62 -6.87
CA LEU A 104 -8.75 -6.06 -7.68
C LEU A 104 -9.25 -7.07 -8.72
N PRO A 105 -10.53 -7.51 -8.65
CA PRO A 105 -11.07 -8.47 -9.61
C PRO A 105 -11.08 -7.89 -11.04
N PRO A 106 -10.69 -8.68 -12.06
CA PRO A 106 -10.63 -8.20 -13.45
C PRO A 106 -12.00 -7.82 -14.04
N SER A 107 -13.09 -8.30 -13.46
CA SER A 107 -14.47 -8.00 -13.88
C SER A 107 -14.99 -6.64 -13.37
N VAL A 108 -14.30 -6.00 -12.42
CA VAL A 108 -14.68 -4.67 -11.92
C VAL A 108 -14.29 -3.62 -12.96
N PRO A 109 -15.18 -2.64 -13.30
CA PRO A 109 -14.82 -1.55 -14.20
C PRO A 109 -13.63 -0.77 -13.64
N PHE A 110 -12.73 -0.35 -14.53
CA PHE A 110 -11.51 0.32 -14.11
C PHE A 110 -11.20 1.48 -15.07
N LEU A 111 -11.10 2.68 -14.53
CA LEU A 111 -10.94 3.90 -15.33
C LEU A 111 -9.76 3.85 -16.30
N PRO A 112 -8.56 3.37 -15.91
CA PRO A 112 -7.43 3.27 -16.83
C PRO A 112 -7.71 2.34 -18.02
N ASP A 113 -8.35 1.17 -17.80
CA ASP A 113 -8.73 0.26 -18.91
C ASP A 113 -9.64 0.97 -19.91
N ILE A 114 -10.62 1.74 -19.40
CA ILE A 114 -11.61 2.45 -20.22
C ILE A 114 -10.94 3.54 -21.05
N LEU A 115 -10.06 4.34 -20.43
CA LEU A 115 -9.37 5.43 -21.11
C LEU A 115 -8.33 4.91 -22.11
N HIS A 116 -7.59 3.86 -21.76
CA HIS A 116 -6.67 3.20 -22.66
C HIS A 116 -7.39 2.65 -23.91
N ALA A 117 -8.52 1.97 -23.73
CA ALA A 117 -9.34 1.47 -24.83
C ALA A 117 -9.87 2.61 -25.75
N GLN A 118 -9.91 3.82 -25.26
CA GLN A 118 -10.30 5.03 -26.01
C GLN A 118 -9.10 5.74 -26.68
N GLY A 119 -7.90 5.18 -26.57
CA GLY A 119 -6.70 5.70 -27.19
C GLY A 119 -5.99 6.80 -26.37
N TYR A 120 -6.23 6.86 -25.06
CA TYR A 120 -5.39 7.64 -24.16
C TYR A 120 -4.06 6.92 -23.91
N HIS A 121 -2.95 7.65 -23.92
CA HIS A 121 -1.70 7.18 -23.32
C HIS A 121 -1.84 7.26 -21.81
N THR A 122 -1.58 6.17 -21.10
CA THR A 122 -1.91 6.04 -19.69
C THR A 122 -0.68 5.83 -18.82
N GLY A 123 -0.51 6.68 -17.80
CA GLY A 123 0.62 6.61 -16.88
C GLY A 123 0.19 6.73 -15.42
N ALA A 124 0.72 5.85 -14.56
CA ALA A 124 0.61 5.92 -13.12
C ALA A 124 1.98 6.10 -12.48
N PHE A 125 2.10 7.07 -11.57
CA PHE A 125 3.32 7.35 -10.83
C PHE A 125 2.97 7.49 -9.34
N VAL A 126 3.36 6.51 -8.54
CA VAL A 126 2.92 6.40 -7.15
C VAL A 126 4.09 6.55 -6.17
N GLY A 127 3.84 7.24 -5.06
CA GLY A 127 4.83 7.54 -4.02
C GLY A 127 4.90 6.50 -2.89
N SER A 128 4.02 5.48 -2.89
CA SER A 128 3.93 4.47 -1.83
C SER A 128 3.98 3.06 -2.36
N ILE A 129 4.73 2.18 -1.66
CA ILE A 129 4.78 0.74 -1.95
C ILE A 129 3.40 0.07 -1.78
N ILE A 130 2.52 0.64 -0.97
CA ILE A 130 1.14 0.14 -0.75
C ILE A 130 0.33 0.12 -2.05
N LEU A 131 0.71 0.94 -3.01
CA LEU A 131 0.11 1.00 -4.35
C LEU A 131 0.97 0.29 -5.41
N ASP A 132 1.96 -0.52 -5.02
CA ASP A 132 2.80 -1.27 -5.96
C ASP A 132 2.23 -2.67 -6.25
N PRO A 133 1.72 -2.92 -7.45
CA PRO A 133 1.17 -4.22 -7.82
C PRO A 133 2.23 -5.34 -7.87
N LYS A 134 3.50 -4.99 -8.17
CA LYS A 134 4.61 -5.96 -8.25
C LYS A 134 4.98 -6.55 -6.88
N ASN A 135 4.72 -5.82 -5.81
CA ASN A 135 4.91 -6.29 -4.44
C ASN A 135 3.64 -6.93 -3.86
N GLY A 136 2.58 -7.08 -4.66
CA GLY A 136 1.33 -7.74 -4.27
C GLY A 136 0.38 -6.88 -3.41
N PHE A 137 0.74 -5.64 -3.07
CA PHE A 137 -0.09 -4.78 -2.22
C PHE A 137 -1.29 -4.19 -2.95
N ALA A 138 -1.16 -3.94 -4.26
CA ALA A 138 -2.20 -3.38 -5.11
C ALA A 138 -2.36 -4.21 -6.40
N SER A 139 -2.44 -5.52 -6.28
CA SER A 139 -2.58 -6.44 -7.42
C SER A 139 -3.80 -6.09 -8.26
N GLY A 140 -3.61 -5.88 -9.56
CA GLY A 140 -4.65 -5.52 -10.53
C GLY A 140 -4.78 -4.00 -10.76
N PHE A 141 -4.04 -3.16 -10.03
CA PHE A 141 -4.02 -1.71 -10.26
C PHE A 141 -3.21 -1.30 -11.49
N GLU A 142 -2.33 -2.19 -11.98
CA GLU A 142 -1.55 -1.96 -13.19
C GLU A 142 -2.36 -2.04 -14.49
N ARG A 143 -3.57 -2.56 -14.44
CA ARG A 143 -4.43 -2.74 -15.61
C ARG A 143 -4.68 -1.41 -16.33
N GLY A 144 -4.64 -1.45 -17.66
CA GLY A 144 -4.93 -0.31 -18.52
C GLY A 144 -3.93 0.84 -18.44
N PHE A 145 -2.81 0.68 -17.72
CA PHE A 145 -1.70 1.63 -17.77
C PHE A 145 -0.60 1.15 -18.72
N ASP A 146 -0.19 2.01 -19.65
CA ASP A 146 1.00 1.78 -20.50
C ASP A 146 2.27 1.81 -19.65
N VAL A 147 2.29 2.71 -18.64
CA VAL A 147 3.37 2.85 -17.67
C VAL A 147 2.81 2.87 -16.27
N TYR A 148 3.23 1.92 -15.43
CA TYR A 148 2.96 1.93 -13.99
C TYR A 148 4.30 2.03 -13.25
N ASN A 149 4.63 3.22 -12.77
CA ASN A 149 5.89 3.50 -12.10
C ASN A 149 5.68 3.57 -10.58
N ALA A 150 5.83 2.43 -9.93
CA ALA A 150 5.95 2.32 -8.47
C ALA A 150 7.43 2.30 -8.04
N GLY A 151 8.30 1.66 -8.82
CA GLY A 151 9.78 1.78 -8.77
C GLY A 151 10.45 1.47 -7.45
N PHE A 152 9.79 0.74 -6.54
CA PHE A 152 10.36 0.41 -5.23
C PHE A 152 11.36 -0.73 -5.34
N HIS A 153 12.50 -0.58 -4.65
CA HIS A 153 13.58 -1.56 -4.69
C HIS A 153 13.68 -2.33 -3.36
N ARG A 154 14.40 -3.44 -3.38
CA ARG A 154 14.72 -4.16 -2.16
C ARG A 154 15.66 -3.30 -1.29
N GLN A 155 15.36 -3.16 0.00
CA GLN A 155 16.21 -2.44 0.95
C GLN A 155 17.66 -2.94 0.86
N LYS A 156 18.60 -1.99 0.74
CA LYS A 156 20.04 -2.27 0.74
C LYS A 156 20.56 -2.26 2.17
N THR A 157 21.68 -2.98 2.41
CA THR A 157 22.35 -2.98 3.71
C THR A 157 22.74 -1.54 4.10
N GLY A 158 22.31 -1.09 5.28
CA GLY A 158 22.57 0.26 5.78
C GLY A 158 21.60 1.34 5.28
N GLU A 159 20.66 1.01 4.41
CA GLU A 159 19.60 1.91 3.98
C GLU A 159 18.47 1.95 5.02
N ARG A 160 17.92 3.16 5.28
CA ARG A 160 16.70 3.25 6.08
C ARG A 160 15.55 2.59 5.31
N ARG A 161 14.74 1.80 6.01
CA ARG A 161 13.63 1.05 5.42
C ARG A 161 12.61 1.94 4.72
N GLU A 162 12.33 3.12 5.28
CA GLU A 162 11.48 4.15 4.67
C GLU A 162 11.89 4.47 3.23
N ALA A 163 13.19 4.54 2.94
CA ALA A 163 13.68 4.85 1.61
C ALA A 163 13.37 3.77 0.56
N SER A 164 13.11 2.53 0.99
CA SER A 164 12.71 1.43 0.10
C SER A 164 11.18 1.28 -0.06
N MET A 165 10.39 1.93 0.80
CA MET A 165 8.93 1.80 0.85
C MET A 165 8.18 3.07 0.47
N GLN A 166 8.86 4.21 0.53
CA GLN A 166 8.31 5.53 0.22
C GLN A 166 9.20 6.24 -0.79
N ARG A 167 8.60 7.02 -1.65
CA ARG A 167 9.30 7.85 -2.62
C ARG A 167 8.84 9.29 -2.49
N ARG A 168 9.78 10.20 -2.29
CA ARG A 168 9.50 11.62 -2.15
C ARG A 168 8.82 12.20 -3.38
N GLY A 169 7.96 13.16 -3.15
CA GLY A 169 7.15 13.80 -4.19
C GLY A 169 7.99 14.42 -5.32
N GLU A 170 9.14 15.05 -5.01
CA GLU A 170 10.03 15.59 -6.05
C GLU A 170 10.61 14.49 -6.96
N VAL A 171 10.91 13.32 -6.42
CA VAL A 171 11.42 12.18 -7.21
C VAL A 171 10.31 11.62 -8.10
N THR A 172 9.12 11.45 -7.53
CA THR A 172 7.94 10.98 -8.30
C THR A 172 7.58 11.99 -9.39
N LEU A 173 7.63 13.30 -9.08
CA LEU A 173 7.42 14.37 -10.05
C LEU A 173 8.45 14.31 -11.19
N GLY A 174 9.72 14.04 -10.92
CA GLY A 174 10.74 13.89 -11.95
C GLY A 174 10.34 12.89 -13.02
N TYR A 175 9.87 11.70 -12.62
CA TYR A 175 9.35 10.68 -13.56
C TYR A 175 8.08 11.14 -14.29
N VAL A 176 7.18 11.86 -13.62
CA VAL A 176 5.98 12.43 -14.24
C VAL A 176 6.36 13.42 -15.34
N LEU A 177 7.26 14.37 -15.06
CA LEU A 177 7.66 15.39 -16.02
C LEU A 177 8.35 14.79 -17.24
N GLU A 178 9.21 13.80 -17.04
CA GLU A 178 9.84 13.04 -18.13
C GLU A 178 8.78 12.35 -19.00
N TRP A 179 7.86 11.62 -18.39
CA TRP A 179 6.81 10.91 -19.10
C TRP A 179 5.88 11.86 -19.86
N VAL A 180 5.39 12.94 -19.21
CA VAL A 180 4.53 13.95 -19.85
C VAL A 180 5.24 14.64 -21.03
N GLY A 181 6.55 14.92 -20.91
CA GLY A 181 7.37 15.50 -21.99
C GLY A 181 7.49 14.60 -23.24
N GLN A 182 7.28 13.30 -23.08
CA GLN A 182 7.30 12.33 -24.16
C GLN A 182 5.93 12.18 -24.85
N GLN A 183 4.83 12.69 -24.26
CA GLN A 183 3.49 12.56 -24.83
C GLN A 183 3.30 13.49 -26.03
N LYS A 184 3.48 12.95 -27.22
CA LYS A 184 3.32 13.67 -28.50
C LYS A 184 2.26 12.98 -29.34
N GLY A 185 1.21 13.74 -29.71
CA GLY A 185 0.27 13.31 -30.74
C GLY A 185 -1.00 12.60 -30.26
N GLY A 186 -1.34 12.64 -28.99
CA GLY A 186 -2.60 12.10 -28.45
C GLY A 186 -2.91 12.59 -27.04
N PRO A 187 -4.14 12.43 -26.57
CA PRO A 187 -4.49 12.75 -25.19
C PRO A 187 -3.86 11.71 -24.25
N PHE A 188 -3.54 12.16 -23.03
CA PHE A 188 -3.03 11.26 -22.01
C PHE A 188 -3.88 11.28 -20.73
N PHE A 189 -3.85 10.16 -20.00
CA PHE A 189 -4.33 10.05 -18.63
C PHE A 189 -3.13 9.81 -17.71
N LEU A 190 -2.97 10.70 -16.74
CA LEU A 190 -1.93 10.60 -15.71
C LEU A 190 -2.60 10.41 -14.35
N TRP A 191 -2.22 9.36 -13.62
CA TRP A 191 -2.44 9.24 -12.18
C TRP A 191 -1.13 9.54 -11.45
N PHE A 192 -1.14 10.63 -10.64
CA PHE A 192 0.00 11.07 -9.85
C PHE A 192 -0.35 11.03 -8.37
N HIS A 193 0.29 10.14 -7.63
CA HIS A 193 0.04 9.95 -6.20
C HIS A 193 1.21 10.47 -5.36
N LEU A 194 0.91 11.31 -4.35
CA LEU A 194 1.86 11.93 -3.43
C LEU A 194 1.63 11.40 -2.02
N TRP A 195 2.69 10.84 -1.44
CA TRP A 195 2.69 10.20 -0.11
C TRP A 195 3.11 11.13 1.04
N ASP A 196 3.77 12.24 0.77
CA ASP A 196 4.65 12.98 1.71
C ASP A 196 3.94 13.62 2.92
N ALA A 197 2.62 13.64 2.98
CA ALA A 197 1.86 14.05 4.16
C ALA A 197 1.55 12.90 5.14
N HIS A 198 1.90 11.67 4.78
CA HIS A 198 1.68 10.47 5.60
C HIS A 198 2.73 10.32 6.72
N ASP A 199 2.35 9.64 7.82
CA ASP A 199 3.28 9.20 8.87
C ASP A 199 4.40 8.30 8.28
N PRO A 200 5.65 8.45 8.78
CA PRO A 200 6.18 9.26 9.88
C PRO A 200 6.59 10.69 9.44
N TYR A 201 5.68 11.55 9.21
CA TYR A 201 5.77 12.96 8.80
C TYR A 201 7.22 13.51 8.71
N ASN A 202 7.91 13.22 7.62
CA ASN A 202 9.33 13.58 7.43
C ASN A 202 9.55 14.51 6.21
N PRO A 203 8.95 15.70 6.18
CA PRO A 203 9.11 16.64 5.07
C PRO A 203 10.56 17.13 4.95
N PRO A 204 11.02 17.49 3.71
CA PRO A 204 12.34 18.05 3.52
C PRO A 204 12.42 19.52 4.00
N GLU A 205 13.65 20.04 4.07
CA GLU A 205 13.85 21.49 4.18
C GLU A 205 13.45 22.20 2.88
N PRO A 206 12.93 23.43 2.91
CA PRO A 206 12.77 24.27 4.11
C PRO A 206 11.45 24.06 4.88
N PHE A 207 10.62 23.09 4.47
CA PHE A 207 9.27 22.88 5.04
C PHE A 207 9.35 22.46 6.51
N ARG A 208 10.29 21.59 6.87
CA ARG A 208 10.51 21.17 8.25
C ARG A 208 10.79 22.36 9.17
N SER A 209 11.73 23.22 8.79
CA SER A 209 12.09 24.42 9.57
C SER A 209 10.96 25.46 9.61
N ARG A 210 10.12 25.52 8.57
CA ARG A 210 8.98 26.43 8.51
C ARG A 210 7.85 26.03 9.47
N PHE A 211 7.70 24.73 9.74
CA PHE A 211 6.64 24.17 10.59
C PHE A 211 7.21 23.21 11.66
N PRO A 212 8.10 23.66 12.56
CA PRO A 212 8.91 22.76 13.40
C PRO A 212 8.10 21.91 14.38
N ASN A 213 6.90 22.38 14.80
CA ASN A 213 6.06 21.69 15.78
C ASN A 213 4.85 20.97 15.14
N THR A 214 4.73 21.01 13.82
CA THR A 214 3.60 20.45 13.09
C THR A 214 4.09 19.77 11.80
N PRO A 215 4.81 18.64 11.89
CA PRO A 215 5.44 18.01 10.74
C PRO A 215 4.42 17.56 9.70
N TYR A 216 3.22 17.17 10.08
CA TYR A 216 2.10 16.91 9.18
C TYR A 216 1.77 18.14 8.30
N ASN A 217 1.64 19.33 8.91
CA ASN A 217 1.38 20.55 8.14
C ASN A 217 2.56 20.89 7.21
N ALA A 218 3.79 20.60 7.63
CA ALA A 218 4.99 20.76 6.79
C ALA A 218 4.94 19.81 5.58
N GLY A 219 4.48 18.57 5.76
CA GLY A 219 4.24 17.60 4.68
C GLY A 219 3.21 18.12 3.67
N ILE A 220 2.09 18.66 4.13
CA ILE A 220 1.07 19.26 3.25
C ILE A 220 1.64 20.43 2.45
N ALA A 221 2.39 21.34 3.09
CA ALA A 221 3.00 22.47 2.40
C ALA A 221 4.05 22.04 1.36
N TYR A 222 4.74 20.94 1.62
CA TYR A 222 5.65 20.34 0.66
C TYR A 222 4.88 19.73 -0.53
N VAL A 223 3.84 18.94 -0.28
CA VAL A 223 2.96 18.39 -1.33
C VAL A 223 2.37 19.48 -2.20
N ASP A 224 1.88 20.58 -1.62
CA ASP A 224 1.40 21.75 -2.36
C ASP A 224 2.44 22.31 -3.33
N SER A 225 3.70 22.41 -2.88
CA SER A 225 4.81 22.89 -3.73
C SER A 225 5.08 21.94 -4.92
N ILE A 226 4.97 20.64 -4.72
CA ILE A 226 5.14 19.63 -5.78
C ILE A 226 4.02 19.75 -6.83
N VAL A 227 2.77 19.93 -6.37
CA VAL A 227 1.65 20.18 -7.27
C VAL A 227 1.87 21.48 -8.06
N GLY A 228 2.32 22.55 -7.40
CA GLY A 228 2.67 23.80 -8.07
C GLY A 228 3.67 23.62 -9.20
N ASN A 229 4.76 22.88 -8.95
CA ASN A 229 5.79 22.60 -9.96
C ASN A 229 5.22 21.82 -11.18
N LEU A 230 4.31 20.86 -10.96
CA LEU A 230 3.61 20.19 -12.06
C LEU A 230 2.74 21.18 -12.86
N LEU A 231 1.97 22.04 -12.19
CA LEU A 231 1.12 23.02 -12.86
C LEU A 231 1.94 24.02 -13.69
N ASP A 232 3.08 24.45 -13.18
CA ASP A 232 3.97 25.36 -13.90
C ASP A 232 4.60 24.70 -15.12
N TYR A 233 4.98 23.43 -15.00
CA TYR A 233 5.43 22.65 -16.16
C TYR A 233 4.34 22.52 -17.21
N LEU A 234 3.11 22.18 -16.85
CA LEU A 234 1.99 22.08 -17.80
C LEU A 234 1.72 23.42 -18.51
N ARG A 235 1.84 24.55 -17.79
CA ARG A 235 1.74 25.90 -18.38
C ARG A 235 2.88 26.16 -19.39
N SER A 236 4.10 25.84 -19.03
CA SER A 236 5.28 26.03 -19.89
C SER A 236 5.22 25.20 -21.18
N GLN A 237 4.57 24.02 -21.11
CA GLN A 237 4.39 23.14 -22.27
C GLN A 237 3.10 23.46 -23.08
N GLY A 238 2.30 24.46 -22.67
CA GLY A 238 1.03 24.80 -23.31
C GLY A 238 -0.08 23.76 -23.11
N LEU A 239 0.12 22.79 -22.19
CA LEU A 239 -0.81 21.69 -21.95
C LEU A 239 -1.94 22.07 -20.98
N TYR A 240 -1.70 23.04 -20.08
CA TYR A 240 -2.56 23.38 -18.97
C TYR A 240 -4.02 23.66 -19.37
N ASN A 241 -4.23 24.42 -20.43
CA ASN A 241 -5.56 24.85 -20.84
C ASN A 241 -6.44 23.68 -21.32
N ASN A 242 -5.87 22.74 -22.08
CA ASN A 242 -6.58 21.55 -22.59
C ASN A 242 -6.41 20.33 -21.67
N THR A 243 -6.25 20.55 -20.38
CA THR A 243 -6.14 19.46 -19.39
C THR A 243 -7.25 19.58 -18.35
N LEU A 244 -7.97 18.50 -18.11
CA LEU A 244 -8.79 18.31 -16.92
C LEU A 244 -7.87 17.88 -15.79
N ILE A 245 -7.90 18.59 -14.66
CA ILE A 245 -7.11 18.25 -13.48
C ILE A 245 -8.08 17.98 -12.33
N ALA A 246 -8.10 16.74 -11.81
CA ALA A 246 -8.78 16.37 -10.60
C ALA A 246 -7.76 16.22 -9.47
N VAL A 247 -8.00 16.89 -8.35
CA VAL A 247 -7.20 16.77 -7.13
C VAL A 247 -8.11 16.27 -6.01
N ALA A 248 -7.74 15.17 -5.37
CA ALA A 248 -8.45 14.66 -4.21
C ALA A 248 -7.44 14.07 -3.21
N ALA A 249 -7.73 14.16 -1.89
CA ALA A 249 -7.08 13.22 -1.00
C ALA A 249 -7.85 11.89 -1.01
N ASP A 250 -7.14 10.81 -0.78
CA ASP A 250 -7.74 9.48 -0.69
C ASP A 250 -8.46 9.28 0.64
N HIS A 251 -7.88 9.77 1.73
CA HIS A 251 -8.47 9.90 3.07
C HIS A 251 -7.75 10.99 3.86
N GLY A 252 -8.19 11.22 5.09
CA GLY A 252 -7.55 12.16 6.02
C GLY A 252 -6.69 11.44 7.07
N GLU A 253 -6.42 12.16 8.14
CA GLU A 253 -5.56 11.76 9.26
C GLU A 253 -6.19 12.18 10.58
N SER A 254 -6.28 11.30 11.58
CA SER A 254 -6.95 11.60 12.85
C SER A 254 -6.15 12.59 13.71
N LEU A 255 -4.83 12.46 13.77
CA LEU A 255 -3.94 13.32 14.57
C LEU A 255 -4.35 13.40 16.05
N GLY A 256 -4.88 12.31 16.61
CA GLY A 256 -5.38 12.21 17.97
C GLY A 256 -6.87 12.54 18.15
N ASP A 257 -7.57 12.96 17.09
CA ASP A 257 -9.03 13.13 17.14
C ASP A 257 -9.69 11.78 17.50
N HIS A 258 -10.62 11.79 18.45
CA HIS A 258 -11.27 10.59 19.01
C HIS A 258 -10.30 9.53 19.58
N GLY A 259 -9.03 9.89 19.81
CA GLY A 259 -8.00 9.03 20.36
C GLY A 259 -7.23 8.21 19.33
N GLU A 260 -7.58 8.23 18.06
CA GLU A 260 -6.81 7.61 16.99
C GLU A 260 -5.64 8.53 16.58
N LEU A 261 -4.41 8.03 16.64
CA LEU A 261 -3.22 8.86 16.34
C LEU A 261 -3.04 9.08 14.84
N THR A 262 -3.30 8.05 14.03
CA THR A 262 -3.12 8.05 12.58
C THR A 262 -4.49 7.93 11.87
N HIS A 263 -4.74 6.86 11.15
CA HIS A 263 -5.96 6.58 10.40
C HIS A 263 -6.23 5.07 10.35
N SER A 264 -7.19 4.63 9.58
CA SER A 264 -7.56 3.25 9.22
C SER A 264 -8.74 2.67 10.01
N ILE A 265 -9.11 3.22 11.17
CA ILE A 265 -10.15 2.65 12.04
C ILE A 265 -11.42 3.49 12.04
N PHE A 266 -11.30 4.78 12.40
CA PHE A 266 -12.48 5.62 12.59
C PHE A 266 -12.98 6.30 11.32
N LEU A 267 -14.28 6.62 11.32
CA LEU A 267 -15.01 7.16 10.16
C LEU A 267 -15.56 8.55 10.47
N TYR A 268 -14.78 9.37 11.17
CA TYR A 268 -15.10 10.78 11.44
C TYR A 268 -14.52 11.69 10.35
N ASP A 269 -14.91 12.96 10.37
CA ASP A 269 -14.47 13.92 9.36
C ASP A 269 -12.95 14.07 9.28
N SER A 270 -12.22 13.85 10.37
CA SER A 270 -10.76 13.86 10.36
C SER A 270 -10.15 12.86 9.38
N THR A 271 -10.80 11.71 9.18
CA THR A 271 -10.29 10.63 8.33
C THR A 271 -11.00 10.50 6.99
N ILE A 272 -12.27 10.93 6.88
CA ILE A 272 -13.04 10.71 5.65
C ILE A 272 -13.49 11.98 4.93
N HIS A 273 -13.46 13.17 5.54
CA HIS A 273 -13.71 14.43 4.85
C HIS A 273 -12.42 14.90 4.17
N VAL A 274 -12.42 14.90 2.85
CA VAL A 274 -11.24 15.08 2.02
C VAL A 274 -11.39 16.29 1.08
N PRO A 275 -10.29 16.96 0.69
CA PRO A 275 -10.33 17.94 -0.39
C PRO A 275 -10.71 17.28 -1.71
N LEU A 276 -11.54 17.98 -2.50
CA LEU A 276 -11.86 17.61 -3.87
C LEU A 276 -11.99 18.87 -4.72
N LEU A 277 -11.23 18.90 -5.81
CA LEU A 277 -11.13 20.01 -6.73
C LEU A 277 -11.11 19.50 -8.17
N LEU A 278 -11.90 20.12 -9.08
CA LEU A 278 -11.88 19.84 -10.51
C LEU A 278 -11.56 21.12 -11.29
N LYS A 279 -10.44 21.16 -11.99
CA LYS A 279 -10.15 22.17 -13.01
C LYS A 279 -10.53 21.58 -14.37
N LEU A 280 -11.59 22.11 -14.98
CA LEU A 280 -12.06 21.70 -16.31
C LEU A 280 -11.22 22.37 -17.43
N PRO A 281 -11.16 21.78 -18.64
CA PRO A 281 -10.49 22.40 -19.79
C PRO A 281 -10.99 23.81 -20.05
N GLY A 282 -10.07 24.73 -20.37
CA GLY A 282 -10.38 26.15 -20.58
C GLY A 282 -10.87 26.87 -19.32
N ASN A 283 -10.61 26.33 -18.14
CA ASN A 283 -11.06 26.84 -16.85
C ASN A 283 -12.60 27.04 -16.78
N ARG A 284 -13.36 26.18 -17.47
CA ARG A 284 -14.83 26.21 -17.39
C ARG A 284 -15.28 26.09 -15.94
N SER A 285 -16.26 26.87 -15.55
CA SER A 285 -16.81 26.92 -14.19
C SER A 285 -15.78 27.35 -13.13
N ALA A 286 -14.76 28.12 -13.50
CA ALA A 286 -13.76 28.64 -12.57
C ALA A 286 -14.39 29.39 -11.38
N GLY A 287 -13.89 29.14 -10.18
CA GLY A 287 -14.33 29.77 -8.94
C GLY A 287 -15.67 29.27 -8.40
N GLN A 288 -16.30 28.28 -9.05
CA GLN A 288 -17.55 27.71 -8.54
C GLN A 288 -17.29 26.86 -7.29
N ARG A 289 -18.28 26.89 -6.39
CA ARG A 289 -18.30 26.09 -5.17
C ARG A 289 -19.56 25.24 -5.13
N VAL A 290 -19.40 23.95 -4.86
CA VAL A 290 -20.50 22.99 -4.77
C VAL A 290 -20.64 22.56 -3.32
N SER A 291 -21.76 22.93 -2.70
CA SER A 291 -22.07 22.57 -1.31
C SER A 291 -22.77 21.22 -1.15
N ALA A 292 -23.15 20.58 -2.26
CA ALA A 292 -23.70 19.23 -2.20
C ALA A 292 -22.64 18.20 -1.81
N THR A 293 -23.08 17.14 -1.14
CA THR A 293 -22.23 16.00 -0.83
C THR A 293 -21.71 15.34 -2.11
N ALA A 294 -20.39 15.23 -2.21
CA ALA A 294 -19.65 14.45 -3.20
C ALA A 294 -18.96 13.26 -2.51
N SER A 295 -18.70 12.22 -3.25
CA SER A 295 -17.99 11.03 -2.77
C SER A 295 -16.87 10.66 -3.74
N LEU A 296 -15.78 10.10 -3.27
CA LEU A 296 -14.66 9.74 -4.15
C LEU A 296 -15.06 8.66 -5.20
N VAL A 297 -16.06 7.85 -4.90
CA VAL A 297 -16.67 6.91 -5.87
C VAL A 297 -17.23 7.62 -7.11
N ASP A 298 -17.51 8.91 -7.02
CA ASP A 298 -18.06 9.74 -8.11
C ASP A 298 -16.99 10.20 -9.11
N LEU A 299 -15.68 10.05 -8.78
CA LEU A 299 -14.58 10.57 -9.61
C LEU A 299 -14.48 9.87 -10.96
N ALA A 300 -14.38 8.54 -11.00
CA ALA A 300 -14.26 7.83 -12.27
C ALA A 300 -15.44 8.11 -13.22
N PRO A 301 -16.71 8.00 -12.80
CA PRO A 301 -17.82 8.36 -13.67
C PRO A 301 -17.82 9.86 -14.08
N THR A 302 -17.32 10.77 -13.24
CA THR A 302 -17.19 12.19 -13.61
C THR A 302 -16.16 12.40 -14.72
N LEU A 303 -15.01 11.73 -14.62
CA LEU A 303 -13.96 11.83 -15.63
C LEU A 303 -14.43 11.28 -16.97
N ILE A 304 -15.15 10.16 -16.98
CA ILE A 304 -15.74 9.58 -18.21
C ILE A 304 -16.81 10.50 -18.80
N ASP A 305 -17.73 11.01 -17.97
CA ASP A 305 -18.81 11.93 -18.39
C ASP A 305 -18.25 13.24 -18.94
N SER A 306 -17.11 13.72 -18.41
CA SER A 306 -16.44 14.93 -18.90
C SER A 306 -15.97 14.84 -20.36
N LEU A 307 -15.83 13.61 -20.87
CA LEU A 307 -15.52 13.31 -22.27
C LEU A 307 -16.77 13.13 -23.15
N GLY A 308 -17.96 13.42 -22.60
CA GLY A 308 -19.25 13.20 -23.28
C GLY A 308 -19.63 11.73 -23.42
N GLN A 309 -19.08 10.86 -22.57
CA GLN A 309 -19.31 9.41 -22.61
C GLN A 309 -20.16 8.96 -21.42
N THR A 310 -20.94 7.90 -21.62
CA THR A 310 -21.74 7.30 -20.56
C THR A 310 -20.85 6.35 -19.74
N PRO A 311 -20.75 6.55 -18.41
CA PRO A 311 -20.07 5.61 -17.53
C PRO A 311 -20.67 4.21 -17.61
N PRO A 312 -19.85 3.13 -17.51
CA PRO A 312 -20.37 1.77 -17.47
C PRO A 312 -21.44 1.57 -16.39
N PRO A 313 -22.50 0.79 -16.66
CA PRO A 313 -23.59 0.56 -15.69
C PRO A 313 -23.15 -0.08 -14.37
N ALA A 314 -22.02 -0.78 -14.36
CA ALA A 314 -21.45 -1.37 -13.15
C ALA A 314 -20.76 -0.34 -12.24
N MET A 315 -20.46 0.87 -12.72
CA MET A 315 -20.02 1.96 -11.86
C MET A 315 -21.19 2.46 -11.01
N GLN A 316 -20.96 2.57 -9.72
CA GLN A 316 -21.99 2.89 -8.72
C GLN A 316 -21.99 4.37 -8.33
N GLY A 317 -20.87 5.05 -8.56
CA GLY A 317 -20.74 6.49 -8.43
C GLY A 317 -21.55 7.24 -9.51
N ARG A 318 -21.77 8.52 -9.28
CA ARG A 318 -22.53 9.41 -10.19
C ARG A 318 -21.67 10.59 -10.59
N SER A 319 -21.74 10.99 -11.85
CA SER A 319 -21.04 12.19 -12.30
C SER A 319 -21.35 13.40 -11.41
N LEU A 320 -20.30 14.14 -11.08
CA LEU A 320 -20.36 15.41 -10.34
C LEU A 320 -20.69 16.60 -11.25
N LEU A 321 -20.60 16.47 -12.58
CA LEU A 321 -20.87 17.57 -13.53
C LEU A 321 -22.27 18.15 -13.38
N PRO A 322 -23.35 17.36 -13.16
CA PRO A 322 -24.68 17.91 -12.89
C PRO A 322 -24.75 18.76 -11.62
N LEU A 323 -23.92 18.50 -10.60
CA LEU A 323 -23.88 19.31 -9.37
C LEU A 323 -23.28 20.72 -9.64
N ILE A 324 -22.37 20.81 -10.60
CA ILE A 324 -21.78 22.08 -11.03
C ILE A 324 -22.85 22.94 -11.72
N ALA A 325 -23.75 22.32 -12.48
CA ALA A 325 -24.81 23.02 -13.22
C ALA A 325 -26.03 23.41 -12.35
N ASN A 326 -26.23 22.71 -11.22
CA ASN A 326 -27.38 22.94 -10.32
C ASN A 326 -26.94 23.60 -9.01
N PRO A 327 -27.31 24.86 -8.73
CA PRO A 327 -26.92 25.57 -7.52
C PRO A 327 -27.60 25.03 -6.24
N HIS A 328 -28.66 24.24 -6.34
CA HIS A 328 -29.42 23.68 -5.21
C HIS A 328 -29.65 22.16 -5.39
N PRO A 329 -28.60 21.38 -5.40
CA PRO A 329 -28.72 19.93 -5.59
C PRO A 329 -29.29 19.25 -4.33
N GLU A 330 -30.02 18.14 -4.54
CA GLU A 330 -30.43 17.28 -3.43
C GLU A 330 -29.20 16.70 -2.68
N SER A 331 -29.32 16.60 -1.36
CA SER A 331 -28.27 15.97 -0.55
C SER A 331 -28.17 14.49 -0.89
N ARG A 332 -26.96 14.04 -1.24
CA ARG A 332 -26.66 12.63 -1.53
C ARG A 332 -26.14 11.95 -0.27
N PRO A 333 -26.53 10.68 -0.02
CA PRO A 333 -25.91 9.91 1.05
C PRO A 333 -24.45 9.60 0.69
N SER A 334 -23.55 9.68 1.67
CA SER A 334 -22.18 9.17 1.58
C SER A 334 -21.98 8.04 2.59
N LEU A 335 -21.41 6.93 2.12
CA LEU A 335 -21.11 5.76 2.94
C LEU A 335 -19.60 5.62 3.05
N ALA A 336 -19.10 5.27 4.25
CA ALA A 336 -17.74 4.84 4.46
C ALA A 336 -17.69 3.57 5.29
N THR A 337 -16.61 2.78 5.12
CA THR A 337 -16.37 1.51 5.81
C THR A 337 -14.96 1.47 6.41
N GLY A 338 -14.84 0.94 7.63
CA GLY A 338 -13.60 0.73 8.36
C GLY A 338 -13.45 -0.74 8.71
N ASP A 339 -13.00 -1.55 7.75
CA ASP A 339 -12.84 -3.00 7.95
C ASP A 339 -11.49 -3.37 8.58
N HIS A 340 -10.57 -2.42 8.67
CA HIS A 340 -9.23 -2.65 9.21
C HIS A 340 -9.26 -3.16 10.65
N SER A 341 -10.13 -2.62 11.49
CA SER A 341 -10.30 -3.08 12.88
C SER A 341 -10.66 -4.56 12.98
N GLU A 342 -11.53 -5.05 12.09
CA GLU A 342 -11.90 -6.46 12.04
C GLU A 342 -10.77 -7.32 11.47
N ARG A 343 -10.20 -6.88 10.37
CA ARG A 343 -9.18 -7.62 9.64
C ARG A 343 -7.86 -7.74 10.40
N SER A 344 -7.46 -6.70 11.11
CA SER A 344 -6.16 -6.63 11.80
C SER A 344 -6.21 -7.05 13.25
N PHE A 345 -7.32 -6.79 13.93
CA PHE A 345 -7.44 -6.99 15.38
C PHE A 345 -8.56 -7.98 15.77
N GLY A 346 -9.43 -8.37 14.85
CA GLY A 346 -10.59 -9.21 15.13
C GLY A 346 -11.73 -8.47 15.85
N TRP A 347 -11.67 -7.12 15.92
CA TRP A 347 -12.74 -6.29 16.49
C TRP A 347 -13.88 -6.10 15.49
N SER A 348 -14.90 -5.32 15.83
CA SER A 348 -15.99 -5.06 14.90
C SER A 348 -15.56 -4.07 13.82
N ALA A 349 -15.98 -4.35 12.58
CA ALA A 349 -15.91 -3.36 11.51
C ALA A 349 -16.87 -2.20 11.79
N LEU A 350 -16.52 -1.01 11.31
CA LEU A 350 -17.35 0.18 11.37
C LEU A 350 -17.94 0.48 9.99
N VAL A 351 -19.17 0.96 9.96
CA VAL A 351 -19.81 1.47 8.73
C VAL A 351 -20.55 2.76 9.06
N SER A 352 -20.31 3.81 8.30
CA SER A 352 -20.98 5.08 8.51
C SER A 352 -21.88 5.45 7.32
N LEU A 353 -22.97 6.16 7.64
CA LEU A 353 -23.84 6.83 6.67
C LEU A 353 -23.94 8.30 7.04
N ARG A 354 -23.55 9.15 6.11
CA ARG A 354 -23.79 10.59 6.18
C ARG A 354 -24.97 10.95 5.28
N LEU A 355 -25.91 11.73 5.81
CA LEU A 355 -27.00 12.31 5.07
C LEU A 355 -27.20 13.77 5.51
N GLY A 356 -26.80 14.72 4.66
CA GLY A 356 -26.67 16.12 5.05
C GLY A 356 -25.72 16.27 6.24
N ASN A 357 -26.20 16.93 7.31
CA ASN A 357 -25.40 17.12 8.53
C ASN A 357 -25.47 15.94 9.52
N GLN A 358 -26.23 14.90 9.21
CA GLN A 358 -26.36 13.74 10.09
C GLN A 358 -25.29 12.68 9.75
N LEU A 359 -24.52 12.29 10.74
CA LEU A 359 -23.58 11.17 10.68
C LEU A 359 -24.05 10.05 11.61
N TYR A 360 -24.40 8.91 11.03
CA TYR A 360 -24.66 7.69 11.78
C TYR A 360 -23.51 6.71 11.61
N VAL A 361 -22.99 6.17 12.72
CA VAL A 361 -21.94 5.14 12.70
C VAL A 361 -22.50 3.86 13.30
N ARG A 362 -22.51 2.80 12.48
CA ARG A 362 -22.81 1.43 12.94
C ARG A 362 -21.56 0.87 13.59
N ALA A 363 -21.67 0.59 14.87
CA ALA A 363 -20.68 -0.02 15.73
C ALA A 363 -21.39 -0.89 16.78
N PRO A 364 -20.68 -1.69 17.60
CA PRO A 364 -21.28 -2.34 18.79
C PRO A 364 -21.94 -1.34 19.75
N LYS A 365 -21.35 -0.14 19.88
CA LYS A 365 -21.94 1.03 20.53
C LYS A 365 -22.26 2.07 19.45
N PRO A 366 -23.49 2.06 18.87
CA PRO A 366 -23.81 2.92 17.73
C PRO A 366 -23.79 4.40 18.08
N GLU A 367 -23.55 5.23 17.05
CA GLU A 367 -23.40 6.66 17.21
C GLU A 367 -24.26 7.44 16.22
N LEU A 368 -24.70 8.62 16.65
CA LEU A 368 -25.39 9.60 15.82
C LEU A 368 -24.89 11.00 16.19
N TYR A 369 -24.50 11.77 15.18
CA TYR A 369 -24.02 13.14 15.33
C TYR A 369 -24.79 14.11 14.42
N ASP A 370 -24.91 15.36 14.87
CA ASP A 370 -25.38 16.48 14.06
C ASP A 370 -24.21 17.45 13.82
N LEU A 371 -23.56 17.29 12.70
CA LEU A 371 -22.31 17.98 12.38
C LEU A 371 -22.48 19.47 12.08
N ALA A 372 -23.71 19.98 11.96
CA ALA A 372 -23.95 21.42 11.89
C ALA A 372 -23.71 22.08 13.24
N SER A 373 -24.12 21.43 14.34
CA SER A 373 -23.96 21.94 15.70
C SER A 373 -22.72 21.37 16.42
N ASP A 374 -22.24 20.22 15.96
CA ASP A 374 -21.08 19.50 16.52
C ASP A 374 -20.17 18.98 15.40
N PRO A 375 -19.41 19.88 14.73
CA PRO A 375 -18.53 19.48 13.62
C PRO A 375 -17.46 18.46 14.00
N GLY A 376 -17.10 18.41 15.29
CA GLY A 376 -16.11 17.47 15.81
C GLY A 376 -16.68 16.12 16.24
N ALA A 377 -17.98 15.87 16.04
CA ALA A 377 -18.67 14.62 16.42
C ALA A 377 -18.38 14.18 17.86
N LYS A 378 -18.44 15.10 18.82
CA LYS A 378 -18.09 14.86 20.23
C LYS A 378 -19.28 14.41 21.08
N THR A 379 -20.51 14.78 20.68
CA THR A 379 -21.72 14.52 21.44
C THR A 379 -22.58 13.47 20.74
N ASN A 380 -22.53 12.23 21.22
CA ASN A 380 -23.32 11.14 20.64
C ASN A 380 -24.81 11.29 20.97
N LEU A 381 -25.63 11.59 19.98
CA LEU A 381 -27.09 11.79 20.07
C LEU A 381 -27.89 10.50 19.86
N TYR A 382 -27.25 9.34 19.79
CA TYR A 382 -27.90 8.07 19.48
C TYR A 382 -29.07 7.75 20.39
N THR A 383 -28.91 7.95 21.69
CA THR A 383 -29.96 7.72 22.70
C THR A 383 -31.07 8.79 22.59
N ASP A 384 -30.69 10.05 22.51
CA ASP A 384 -31.61 11.19 22.57
C ASP A 384 -32.44 11.32 21.27
N LYS A 385 -31.84 11.01 20.12
CA LYS A 385 -32.50 11.05 18.80
C LYS A 385 -32.71 9.64 18.21
N ARG A 386 -33.17 8.70 19.02
CA ARG A 386 -33.31 7.28 18.67
C ARG A 386 -34.07 7.03 17.37
N ALA A 387 -35.17 7.75 17.14
CA ALA A 387 -35.97 7.59 15.91
C ALA A 387 -35.18 7.95 14.65
N VAL A 388 -34.33 8.99 14.72
CA VAL A 388 -33.44 9.39 13.62
C VAL A 388 -32.40 8.30 13.39
N ALA A 389 -31.77 7.80 14.44
CA ALA A 389 -30.77 6.74 14.36
C ALA A 389 -31.32 5.46 13.73
N VAL A 390 -32.53 5.02 14.11
CA VAL A 390 -33.20 3.84 13.52
C VAL A 390 -33.48 4.06 12.03
N ARG A 391 -33.98 5.24 11.65
CA ARG A 391 -34.20 5.56 10.23
C ARG A 391 -32.91 5.47 9.41
N LEU A 392 -31.82 6.08 9.89
CA LEU A 392 -30.52 6.05 9.20
C LEU A 392 -29.93 4.63 9.16
N ALA A 393 -30.13 3.82 10.20
CA ALA A 393 -29.72 2.43 10.22
C ALA A 393 -30.42 1.61 9.11
N VAL A 394 -31.76 1.79 8.95
CA VAL A 394 -32.52 1.13 7.87
C VAL A 394 -32.08 1.61 6.49
N GLN A 395 -31.82 2.91 6.33
CA GLN A 395 -31.28 3.45 5.07
C GLN A 395 -29.90 2.88 4.78
N LEU A 396 -29.03 2.77 5.78
CA LEU A 396 -27.70 2.15 5.65
C LEU A 396 -27.82 0.69 5.20
N ASP A 397 -28.71 -0.10 5.80
CA ASP A 397 -28.93 -1.50 5.41
C ASP A 397 -29.37 -1.63 3.95
N SER A 398 -30.32 -0.80 3.55
CA SER A 398 -30.81 -0.77 2.16
C SER A 398 -29.71 -0.35 1.20
N PHE A 399 -28.90 0.64 1.56
CA PHE A 399 -27.81 1.13 0.72
C PHE A 399 -26.70 0.09 0.60
N VAL A 400 -26.26 -0.51 1.72
CA VAL A 400 -25.25 -1.59 1.69
C VAL A 400 -25.72 -2.77 0.84
N LYS A 401 -26.99 -3.17 0.98
CA LYS A 401 -27.58 -4.22 0.13
C LYS A 401 -27.48 -3.85 -1.35
N GLN A 402 -27.94 -2.66 -1.72
CA GLN A 402 -27.93 -2.17 -3.11
C GLN A 402 -26.51 -2.17 -3.71
N ILE A 403 -25.51 -1.63 -3.00
CA ILE A 403 -24.14 -1.53 -3.51
C ILE A 403 -23.39 -2.86 -3.51
N SER A 404 -23.92 -3.88 -2.84
CA SER A 404 -23.36 -5.25 -2.83
C SER A 404 -23.96 -6.13 -3.94
N GLU A 405 -25.04 -5.69 -4.58
CA GLU A 405 -25.70 -6.48 -5.64
C GLU A 405 -24.78 -6.64 -6.85
N GLY A 406 -24.60 -7.89 -7.31
CA GLY A 406 -23.75 -8.21 -8.45
C GLY A 406 -22.25 -8.10 -8.19
N ALA A 407 -21.83 -7.92 -6.93
CA ALA A 407 -20.42 -7.88 -6.59
C ALA A 407 -19.70 -9.17 -7.03
N PRO A 408 -18.54 -9.08 -7.67
CA PRO A 408 -17.72 -10.24 -7.99
C PRO A 408 -17.32 -10.99 -6.73
N GLN A 409 -17.02 -12.27 -6.86
CA GLN A 409 -16.41 -13.02 -5.79
C GLN A 409 -15.05 -12.37 -5.44
N SER A 410 -14.86 -12.04 -4.17
CA SER A 410 -13.59 -11.48 -3.69
C SER A 410 -12.46 -12.47 -3.94
N LEU A 411 -11.43 -12.04 -4.64
CA LEU A 411 -10.23 -12.83 -4.87
C LEU A 411 -9.29 -12.62 -3.67
N GLN A 412 -9.47 -13.43 -2.65
CA GLN A 412 -8.56 -13.49 -1.51
C GLN A 412 -7.34 -14.39 -1.85
N ASP A 413 -6.65 -14.11 -2.93
CA ASP A 413 -5.35 -14.74 -3.16
C ASP A 413 -4.31 -13.96 -2.37
N GLY A 414 -3.89 -14.59 -1.28
CA GLY A 414 -3.08 -13.98 -0.27
C GLY A 414 -1.80 -13.37 -0.83
N LEU A 415 -1.44 -12.25 -0.24
CA LEU A 415 -0.07 -11.74 -0.26
C LEU A 415 0.89 -12.89 -0.03
N ASP A 416 1.99 -12.92 -0.77
CA ASP A 416 3.09 -13.79 -0.39
C ASP A 416 3.62 -13.37 1.01
N GLU A 417 4.29 -14.29 1.68
CA GLU A 417 4.73 -14.08 3.05
C GLU A 417 5.66 -12.87 3.18
N LYS A 418 6.48 -12.62 2.18
CA LYS A 418 7.40 -11.49 2.14
C LYS A 418 6.67 -10.14 2.01
N SER A 419 5.56 -10.12 1.28
CA SER A 419 4.69 -8.94 1.19
C SER A 419 3.91 -8.72 2.49
N ARG A 420 3.51 -9.80 3.18
CA ARG A 420 2.92 -9.72 4.53
C ARG A 420 3.91 -9.18 5.55
N GLU A 421 5.16 -9.64 5.51
CA GLU A 421 6.24 -9.11 6.35
C GLU A 421 6.43 -7.61 6.13
N LYS A 422 6.43 -7.16 4.87
CA LYS A 422 6.52 -5.73 4.55
C LYS A 422 5.33 -4.92 5.05
N LEU A 423 4.09 -5.43 4.94
CA LEU A 423 2.89 -4.77 5.50
C LEU A 423 2.94 -4.68 7.01
N SER A 424 3.35 -5.79 7.64
CA SER A 424 3.58 -5.84 9.08
C SER A 424 4.58 -4.78 9.50
N ALA A 425 5.58 -4.59 8.69
CA ALA A 425 6.64 -3.62 8.83
C ALA A 425 6.22 -2.15 8.67
N LEU A 426 5.12 -1.90 8.01
CA LEU A 426 4.51 -0.57 7.86
C LEU A 426 3.47 -0.27 8.95
N GLY A 427 3.37 -1.12 10.00
CA GLY A 427 2.32 -1.03 10.99
C GLY A 427 0.97 -1.58 10.54
N TYR A 428 0.88 -2.05 9.30
CA TYR A 428 -0.32 -2.64 8.76
C TYR A 428 -0.30 -4.16 8.97
N VAL A 429 -1.07 -4.63 9.91
CA VAL A 429 -1.19 -6.06 10.18
C VAL A 429 -2.01 -6.72 9.08
N ALA A 430 -1.37 -7.45 8.18
CA ALA A 430 -2.06 -8.23 7.17
C ALA A 430 -2.70 -9.46 7.82
N SER A 431 -4.02 -9.51 7.87
CA SER A 431 -4.75 -10.66 8.39
C SER A 431 -5.04 -11.69 7.29
N GLY A 432 -4.83 -12.97 7.60
CA GLY A 432 -5.48 -14.08 6.92
C GLY A 432 -6.96 -14.20 7.33
N LYS A 433 -7.57 -15.37 7.16
CA LYS A 433 -8.98 -15.63 7.50
C LYS A 433 -9.30 -15.12 8.91
N THR A 434 -10.28 -14.22 9.00
CA THR A 434 -10.73 -13.63 10.27
C THR A 434 -11.35 -14.68 11.18
N SER A 435 -10.96 -14.67 12.46
CA SER A 435 -11.79 -15.26 13.52
C SER A 435 -13.12 -14.50 13.59
N PRO A 436 -14.21 -15.13 14.07
CA PRO A 436 -15.50 -14.44 14.17
C PRO A 436 -15.36 -13.15 14.98
N SER A 437 -15.98 -12.06 14.51
CA SER A 437 -16.03 -10.76 15.17
C SER A 437 -16.36 -10.92 16.65
N THR A 438 -15.47 -10.45 17.52
CA THR A 438 -15.59 -10.56 18.98
C THR A 438 -16.63 -9.60 19.56
N ARG A 439 -17.33 -8.79 18.75
CA ARG A 439 -18.20 -7.67 19.15
C ARG A 439 -17.48 -6.60 19.99
N ILE A 440 -16.16 -6.57 19.96
CA ILE A 440 -15.38 -5.50 20.58
C ILE A 440 -15.57 -4.23 19.75
N ASP A 441 -15.95 -3.16 20.43
CA ASP A 441 -16.01 -1.84 19.80
C ASP A 441 -14.60 -1.27 19.68
N PRO A 442 -14.14 -0.86 18.47
CA PRO A 442 -12.79 -0.29 18.28
C PRO A 442 -12.49 0.90 19.19
N LYS A 443 -13.52 1.67 19.58
CA LYS A 443 -13.38 2.81 20.50
C LYS A 443 -12.90 2.40 21.90
N ASP A 444 -13.21 1.18 22.32
CA ASP A 444 -12.76 0.66 23.61
C ASP A 444 -11.32 0.12 23.56
N ARG A 445 -10.68 0.13 22.39
CA ARG A 445 -9.37 -0.47 22.13
C ARG A 445 -8.46 0.39 21.27
N ILE A 446 -8.78 1.65 21.05
CA ILE A 446 -7.99 2.51 20.16
C ILE A 446 -6.56 2.72 20.67
N ASP A 447 -6.37 2.71 21.97
CA ASP A 447 -5.04 2.73 22.59
C ASP A 447 -4.19 1.50 22.20
N VAL A 448 -4.81 0.32 22.10
CA VAL A 448 -4.12 -0.90 21.60
C VAL A 448 -3.67 -0.73 20.15
N ALA A 449 -4.51 -0.12 19.31
CA ALA A 449 -4.13 0.13 17.92
C ALA A 449 -2.97 1.13 17.81
N ASN A 450 -3.01 2.22 18.58
CA ASN A 450 -1.93 3.21 18.65
C ASN A 450 -0.62 2.56 19.15
N ASP A 451 -0.69 1.79 20.23
CA ASP A 451 0.47 1.08 20.78
C ASP A 451 1.06 0.08 19.78
N MET A 452 0.22 -0.57 18.97
CA MET A 452 0.67 -1.47 17.90
C MET A 452 1.35 -0.72 16.77
N HIS A 453 0.84 0.44 16.40
CA HIS A 453 1.47 1.31 15.42
C HIS A 453 2.87 1.73 15.87
N ASP A 454 2.99 2.28 17.08
CA ASP A 454 4.28 2.69 17.65
C ASP A 454 5.27 1.53 17.80
N ALA A 455 4.76 0.36 18.19
CA ALA A 455 5.59 -0.84 18.32
C ALA A 455 6.13 -1.31 16.97
N SER A 456 5.32 -1.27 15.92
CA SER A 456 5.76 -1.69 14.59
C SER A 456 6.83 -0.77 14.03
N LEU A 457 6.66 0.56 14.14
CA LEU A 457 7.66 1.55 13.72
C LEU A 457 8.99 1.36 14.45
N ALA A 458 8.94 1.17 15.77
CA ALA A 458 10.16 0.99 16.55
C ALA A 458 10.90 -0.33 16.26
N ILE A 459 10.18 -1.41 15.94
CA ILE A 459 10.80 -2.67 15.48
C ILE A 459 11.49 -2.47 14.13
N GLU A 460 10.90 -1.69 13.24
CA GLU A 460 11.51 -1.37 11.95
C GLU A 460 12.78 -0.54 12.06
N GLU A 461 12.82 0.35 13.02
CA GLU A 461 13.99 1.17 13.33
C GLU A 461 15.08 0.40 14.10
N GLY A 462 14.89 -0.89 14.39
CA GLY A 462 15.83 -1.70 15.15
C GLY A 462 15.85 -1.35 16.64
N ARG A 463 14.77 -0.78 17.17
CA ARG A 463 14.61 -0.40 18.58
C ARG A 463 13.78 -1.40 19.37
N GLU A 464 13.90 -2.69 19.07
CA GLU A 464 13.07 -3.77 19.62
C GLU A 464 13.07 -3.83 21.14
N ALA A 465 14.20 -3.49 21.78
CA ALA A 465 14.28 -3.51 23.23
C ALA A 465 13.34 -2.50 23.90
N THR A 466 13.07 -1.37 23.24
CA THR A 466 12.26 -0.28 23.80
C THR A 466 10.77 -0.55 23.76
N VAL A 467 10.30 -1.44 22.87
CA VAL A 467 8.87 -1.72 22.66
C VAL A 467 8.34 -2.88 23.53
N ILE A 468 9.22 -3.65 24.17
CA ILE A 468 8.78 -4.78 25.01
C ILE A 468 7.74 -4.36 26.07
N PRO A 469 7.91 -3.27 26.85
CA PRO A 469 6.89 -2.83 27.81
C PRO A 469 5.54 -2.50 27.16
N LEU A 470 5.58 -1.84 25.99
CA LEU A 470 4.40 -1.47 25.21
C LEU A 470 3.63 -2.72 24.75
N LEU A 471 4.34 -3.66 24.13
CA LEU A 471 3.75 -4.92 23.66
C LEU A 471 3.21 -5.78 24.80
N LEU A 472 3.86 -5.77 25.97
CA LEU A 472 3.32 -6.43 27.17
C LEU A 472 2.00 -5.79 27.63
N HIS A 473 1.87 -4.48 27.54
CA HIS A 473 0.61 -3.78 27.84
C HIS A 473 -0.49 -4.20 26.84
N VAL A 474 -0.18 -4.19 25.54
CA VAL A 474 -1.12 -4.64 24.48
C VAL A 474 -1.58 -6.08 24.72
N VAL A 475 -0.65 -7.01 24.94
CA VAL A 475 -0.96 -8.43 25.15
C VAL A 475 -1.77 -8.66 26.44
N ALA A 476 -1.52 -7.87 27.50
CA ALA A 476 -2.29 -7.95 28.73
C ALA A 476 -3.73 -7.44 28.54
N LYS A 477 -3.91 -6.40 27.71
CA LYS A 477 -5.22 -5.79 27.45
C LYS A 477 -6.05 -6.58 26.43
N ASP A 478 -5.39 -7.09 25.38
CA ASP A 478 -6.01 -7.91 24.34
C ASP A 478 -5.07 -9.04 23.89
N PRO A 479 -5.11 -10.20 24.54
CA PRO A 479 -4.25 -11.33 24.22
C PRO A 479 -4.57 -12.00 22.87
N GLN A 480 -5.66 -11.61 22.21
CA GLN A 480 -6.08 -12.13 20.91
C GLN A 480 -5.48 -11.37 19.72
N VAL A 481 -4.78 -10.26 19.96
CA VAL A 481 -4.07 -9.53 18.90
C VAL A 481 -2.83 -10.35 18.49
N GLN A 482 -2.96 -11.11 17.42
CA GLN A 482 -1.90 -12.02 16.94
C GLN A 482 -0.58 -11.29 16.68
N ALA A 483 -0.65 -10.10 16.07
CA ALA A 483 0.53 -9.30 15.77
C ALA A 483 1.27 -8.83 17.02
N ALA A 484 0.57 -8.49 18.11
CA ALA A 484 1.21 -8.14 19.37
C ALA A 484 2.01 -9.31 19.95
N GLN A 485 1.45 -10.52 19.90
CA GLN A 485 2.13 -11.74 20.30
C GLN A 485 3.37 -11.99 19.44
N TYR A 486 3.25 -11.85 18.13
CA TYR A 486 4.35 -12.02 17.18
C TYR A 486 5.46 -11.00 17.41
N TYR A 487 5.12 -9.70 17.50
CA TYR A 487 6.11 -8.64 17.73
C TYR A 487 6.81 -8.76 19.08
N LEU A 488 6.07 -9.15 20.13
CA LEU A 488 6.68 -9.42 21.45
C LEU A 488 7.68 -10.56 21.36
N GLY A 489 7.34 -11.60 20.61
CA GLY A 489 8.25 -12.71 20.34
C GLY A 489 9.51 -12.29 19.60
N ILE A 490 9.36 -11.54 18.51
CA ILE A 490 10.49 -10.98 17.75
C ILE A 490 11.35 -10.08 18.63
N ALA A 491 10.75 -9.18 19.41
CA ALA A 491 11.49 -8.30 20.29
C ALA A 491 12.32 -9.06 21.32
N TYR A 492 11.80 -10.13 21.88
CA TYR A 492 12.59 -11.01 22.75
C TYR A 492 13.67 -11.81 21.99
N SER A 493 13.35 -12.36 20.82
CA SER A 493 14.26 -13.16 19.98
C SER A 493 15.49 -12.34 19.58
N ARG A 494 15.28 -11.15 18.99
CA ARG A 494 16.35 -10.24 18.57
C ARG A 494 17.21 -9.71 19.72
N ASN A 495 16.66 -9.70 20.95
CA ASN A 495 17.41 -9.39 22.17
C ASN A 495 18.08 -10.65 22.80
N GLY A 496 18.16 -11.78 22.11
CA GLY A 496 18.75 -13.03 22.56
C GLY A 496 18.00 -13.72 23.72
N LYS A 497 16.77 -13.29 24.01
CA LYS A 497 15.95 -13.83 25.09
C LYS A 497 15.03 -14.94 24.56
N PHE A 498 15.56 -15.93 23.85
CA PHE A 498 14.81 -16.96 23.14
C PHE A 498 13.77 -17.68 24.00
N GLY A 499 14.12 -18.05 25.23
CA GLY A 499 13.16 -18.68 26.15
C GLY A 499 11.95 -17.80 26.50
N LYS A 500 12.10 -16.45 26.50
CA LYS A 500 10.99 -15.52 26.69
C LYS A 500 10.19 -15.27 25.40
N ALA A 501 10.80 -15.51 24.24
CA ALA A 501 10.15 -15.36 22.94
C ALA A 501 9.17 -16.51 22.63
N ILE A 502 9.43 -17.72 23.12
CA ILE A 502 8.64 -18.93 22.82
C ILE A 502 7.16 -18.79 23.22
N PRO A 503 6.76 -18.35 24.44
CA PRO A 503 5.35 -18.27 24.81
C PRO A 503 4.53 -17.34 23.88
N PRO A 504 4.91 -16.09 23.64
CA PRO A 504 4.16 -15.22 22.74
C PRO A 504 4.18 -15.71 21.27
N LEU A 505 5.29 -16.26 20.75
CA LEU A 505 5.31 -16.84 19.40
C LEU A 505 4.39 -18.05 19.27
N ARG A 506 4.36 -18.92 20.29
CA ARG A 506 3.42 -20.05 20.31
C ARG A 506 1.97 -19.56 20.30
N LYS A 507 1.65 -18.50 21.05
CA LYS A 507 0.33 -17.90 21.02
C LYS A 507 0.01 -17.27 19.68
N ALA A 508 0.97 -16.60 19.03
CA ALA A 508 0.81 -16.05 17.68
C ALA A 508 0.48 -17.15 16.65
N VAL A 509 1.18 -18.31 16.72
CA VAL A 509 0.93 -19.47 15.86
C VAL A 509 -0.42 -20.12 16.18
N GLU A 510 -0.81 -20.23 17.47
CA GLU A 510 -2.13 -20.73 17.88
C GLU A 510 -3.27 -19.87 17.29
N LEU A 511 -3.13 -18.54 17.37
CA LEU A 511 -4.11 -17.59 16.85
C LEU A 511 -4.18 -17.62 15.32
N ARG A 512 -3.05 -17.85 14.65
CA ARG A 512 -2.94 -17.92 13.19
C ARG A 512 -1.94 -18.99 12.75
N PRO A 513 -2.39 -20.23 12.57
CA PRO A 513 -1.54 -21.34 12.14
C PRO A 513 -0.93 -21.15 10.73
N ASP A 514 -1.55 -20.31 9.89
CA ASP A 514 -1.10 -19.95 8.55
C ASP A 514 -0.04 -18.82 8.53
N ALA A 515 0.30 -18.22 9.68
CA ALA A 515 1.34 -17.20 9.79
C ALA A 515 2.73 -17.82 9.77
N LEU A 516 3.27 -18.09 8.57
CA LEU A 516 4.53 -18.81 8.36
C LEU A 516 5.72 -18.11 9.03
N MET A 517 5.76 -16.78 9.09
CA MET A 517 6.83 -16.05 9.79
C MET A 517 6.79 -16.26 11.30
N ALA A 518 5.59 -16.33 11.90
CA ALA A 518 5.49 -16.66 13.33
C ALA A 518 5.94 -18.10 13.62
N GLN A 519 5.63 -19.03 12.71
CA GLN A 519 6.14 -20.40 12.74
C GLN A 519 7.67 -20.44 12.65
N TYR A 520 8.24 -19.67 11.72
CA TYR A 520 9.69 -19.60 11.51
C TYR A 520 10.42 -19.05 12.75
N GLU A 521 9.98 -17.92 13.28
CA GLU A 521 10.58 -17.32 14.48
C GLU A 521 10.45 -18.23 15.71
N LEU A 522 9.30 -18.91 15.86
CA LEU A 522 9.12 -19.92 16.90
C LEU A 522 10.10 -21.07 16.75
N ALA A 523 10.27 -21.59 15.52
CA ALA A 523 11.20 -22.67 15.23
C ALA A 523 12.66 -22.28 15.52
N ILE A 524 13.08 -21.05 15.16
CA ILE A 524 14.39 -20.50 15.51
C ILE A 524 14.58 -20.44 17.03
N CYS A 525 13.62 -19.90 17.77
CA CYS A 525 13.72 -19.79 19.22
C CYS A 525 13.78 -21.17 19.91
N LEU A 526 13.04 -22.15 19.42
CA LEU A 526 13.09 -23.53 19.88
C LEU A 526 14.47 -24.20 19.58
N TYR A 527 15.00 -23.93 18.38
CA TYR A 527 16.34 -24.39 17.99
C TYR A 527 17.43 -23.83 18.92
N GLU A 528 17.39 -22.51 19.18
CA GLU A 528 18.36 -21.81 20.04
C GLU A 528 18.28 -22.26 21.52
N THR A 529 17.09 -22.67 21.97
CA THR A 529 16.91 -23.22 23.33
C THR A 529 17.11 -24.70 23.44
N GLY A 530 17.43 -25.41 22.32
CA GLY A 530 17.78 -26.84 22.29
C GLY A 530 16.57 -27.78 22.13
N ASP A 531 15.34 -27.28 21.98
CA ASP A 531 14.18 -28.12 21.67
C ASP A 531 14.15 -28.45 20.17
N LEU A 532 15.13 -29.27 19.74
CA LEU A 532 15.37 -29.57 18.33
C LEU A 532 14.21 -30.35 17.68
N ASN A 533 13.51 -31.19 18.43
CA ASN A 533 12.41 -31.99 17.87
C ASN A 533 11.20 -31.11 17.52
N THR A 534 10.81 -30.22 18.44
CA THR A 534 9.70 -29.30 18.19
C THR A 534 10.08 -28.29 17.09
N ALA A 535 11.33 -27.80 17.08
CA ALA A 535 11.83 -26.93 16.02
C ALA A 535 11.73 -27.60 14.63
N ALA A 536 12.16 -28.88 14.52
CA ALA A 536 12.06 -29.63 13.26
C ALA A 536 10.63 -29.71 12.73
N THR A 537 9.64 -29.99 13.60
CA THR A 537 8.24 -30.05 13.20
C THR A 537 7.75 -28.72 12.60
N HIS A 538 8.12 -27.59 13.21
CA HIS A 538 7.76 -26.28 12.65
C HIS A 538 8.46 -26.00 11.31
N PHE A 539 9.76 -26.36 11.17
CA PHE A 539 10.44 -26.23 9.88
C PHE A 539 9.90 -27.18 8.79
N GLU A 540 9.47 -28.38 9.16
CA GLU A 540 8.78 -29.30 8.23
C GLU A 540 7.50 -28.67 7.67
N ILE A 541 6.65 -28.08 8.53
CA ILE A 541 5.45 -27.34 8.11
C ILE A 541 5.81 -26.20 7.17
N LEU A 542 6.89 -25.45 7.46
CA LEU A 542 7.32 -24.34 6.62
C LEU A 542 7.75 -24.82 5.22
N VAL A 543 8.56 -25.87 5.16
CA VAL A 543 9.06 -26.43 3.89
C VAL A 543 7.94 -27.10 3.08
N GLU A 544 6.93 -27.68 3.72
CA GLU A 544 5.74 -28.21 3.05
C GLU A 544 4.91 -27.10 2.40
N ASN A 545 4.69 -25.99 3.12
CA ASN A 545 3.93 -24.83 2.61
C ASN A 545 4.74 -23.98 1.61
N ARG A 546 6.05 -23.89 1.78
CA ARG A 546 6.97 -23.08 0.97
C ARG A 546 8.22 -23.91 0.63
N PRO A 547 8.14 -24.80 -0.39
CA PRO A 547 9.27 -25.62 -0.81
C PRO A 547 10.49 -24.83 -1.31
N ASP A 548 10.27 -23.59 -1.72
CA ASP A 548 11.26 -22.62 -2.20
C ASP A 548 11.94 -21.82 -1.08
N TRP A 549 11.57 -22.00 0.20
CA TRP A 549 12.17 -21.25 1.31
C TRP A 549 13.50 -21.88 1.77
N SER A 550 14.60 -21.41 1.18
CA SER A 550 15.94 -21.94 1.39
C SER A 550 16.41 -21.88 2.85
N ASP A 551 16.16 -20.75 3.56
CA ASP A 551 16.57 -20.59 4.96
C ASP A 551 15.84 -21.59 5.90
N ALA A 552 14.54 -21.81 5.70
CA ALA A 552 13.79 -22.79 6.47
C ALA A 552 14.29 -24.21 6.23
N ARG A 553 14.53 -24.55 4.96
CA ARG A 553 15.07 -25.86 4.56
C ARG A 553 16.49 -26.07 5.08
N TYR A 554 17.34 -25.05 5.03
CA TYR A 554 18.68 -25.10 5.63
C TYR A 554 18.59 -25.33 7.15
N SER A 555 17.71 -24.60 7.86
CA SER A 555 17.55 -24.75 9.31
C SER A 555 17.10 -26.16 9.69
N MET A 556 16.13 -26.71 8.93
CA MET A 556 15.70 -28.11 9.08
C MET A 556 16.87 -29.09 8.86
N ALA A 557 17.64 -28.89 7.80
CA ALA A 557 18.81 -29.72 7.52
C ALA A 557 19.86 -29.65 8.66
N SER A 558 20.08 -28.45 9.21
CA SER A 558 20.98 -28.27 10.38
C SER A 558 20.52 -29.04 11.61
N ILE A 559 19.19 -29.08 11.85
CA ILE A 559 18.62 -29.92 12.93
C ILE A 559 18.85 -31.39 12.66
N TYR A 560 18.58 -31.87 11.44
CA TYR A 560 18.81 -33.28 11.08
C TYR A 560 20.27 -33.70 11.25
N ALA A 561 21.21 -32.83 10.84
CA ALA A 561 22.64 -33.08 11.07
C ALA A 561 22.98 -33.22 12.57
N ARG A 562 22.39 -32.40 13.44
CA ARG A 562 22.62 -32.44 14.91
C ARG A 562 21.90 -33.57 15.62
N THR A 563 20.83 -34.09 15.05
CA THR A 563 20.00 -35.17 15.65
C THR A 563 20.32 -36.55 15.09
N GLY A 564 21.43 -36.70 14.35
CA GLY A 564 21.91 -38.00 13.84
C GLY A 564 21.13 -38.50 12.62
N ARG A 565 20.61 -37.59 11.78
CA ARG A 565 19.91 -37.87 10.52
C ARG A 565 20.69 -37.28 9.33
N PRO A 566 21.96 -37.70 9.09
CA PRO A 566 22.84 -37.05 8.12
C PRO A 566 22.35 -37.19 6.67
N GLU A 567 21.67 -38.29 6.31
CA GLU A 567 21.17 -38.50 4.94
C GLU A 567 20.08 -37.51 4.61
N GLU A 568 19.15 -37.28 5.55
CA GLU A 568 18.08 -36.28 5.37
C GLU A 568 18.63 -34.84 5.37
N ALA A 569 19.67 -34.61 6.20
CA ALA A 569 20.36 -33.32 6.19
C ALA A 569 21.00 -33.06 4.82
N ALA A 570 21.79 -33.99 4.29
CA ALA A 570 22.43 -33.85 2.99
C ALA A 570 21.43 -33.67 1.85
N LYS A 571 20.34 -34.45 1.83
CA LYS A 571 19.26 -34.30 0.85
C LYS A 571 18.69 -32.89 0.83
N ASN A 572 18.40 -32.33 2.00
CA ASN A 572 17.80 -30.96 2.07
C ASN A 572 18.81 -29.88 1.72
N LEU A 573 20.09 -30.02 2.09
CA LEU A 573 21.15 -29.09 1.69
C LEU A 573 21.36 -29.08 0.17
N LEU A 574 21.32 -30.25 -0.48
CA LEU A 574 21.41 -30.33 -1.94
C LEU A 574 20.23 -29.61 -2.63
N ILE A 575 19.02 -29.73 -2.09
CA ILE A 575 17.86 -28.97 -2.63
C ILE A 575 18.09 -27.46 -2.49
N VAL A 576 18.59 -26.99 -1.35
CA VAL A 576 18.96 -25.57 -1.16
C VAL A 576 19.96 -25.14 -2.23
N LEU A 577 21.03 -25.93 -2.43
CA LEU A 577 22.11 -25.60 -3.37
C LEU A 577 21.71 -25.73 -4.85
N GLN A 578 20.67 -26.49 -5.18
CA GLN A 578 20.07 -26.49 -6.53
C GLN A 578 19.38 -25.16 -6.84
N GLY A 579 18.67 -24.57 -5.88
CA GLY A 579 18.01 -23.26 -6.03
C GLY A 579 18.96 -22.07 -5.85
N GLU A 580 19.86 -22.18 -4.90
CA GLU A 580 20.81 -21.14 -4.50
C GLU A 580 22.24 -21.72 -4.38
N PRO A 581 22.98 -21.88 -5.50
CA PRO A 581 24.33 -22.44 -5.50
C PRO A 581 25.33 -21.69 -4.61
N ASP A 582 25.07 -20.39 -4.39
CA ASP A 582 25.90 -19.49 -3.59
C ASP A 582 25.44 -19.41 -2.12
N HIS A 583 24.57 -20.31 -1.65
CA HIS A 583 24.13 -20.31 -0.26
C HIS A 583 25.28 -20.75 0.67
N TYR A 584 25.95 -19.75 1.28
CA TYR A 584 27.16 -19.95 2.09
C TYR A 584 27.02 -21.04 3.15
N ARG A 585 26.01 -20.92 4.03
CA ARG A 585 25.80 -21.85 5.15
C ARG A 585 25.53 -23.28 4.70
N ALA A 586 24.83 -23.47 3.59
CA ALA A 586 24.52 -24.79 3.06
C ALA A 586 25.79 -25.45 2.49
N ASN A 587 26.62 -24.70 1.75
CA ASN A 587 27.90 -25.17 1.25
C ASN A 587 28.82 -25.56 2.42
N LEU A 588 28.96 -24.71 3.43
CA LEU A 588 29.81 -24.99 4.57
C LEU A 588 29.34 -26.23 5.37
N LEU A 589 28.02 -26.33 5.64
CA LEU A 589 27.50 -27.45 6.41
C LEU A 589 27.62 -28.79 5.65
N LEU A 590 27.29 -28.81 4.35
CA LEU A 590 27.40 -30.01 3.53
C LEU A 590 28.86 -30.44 3.38
N GLY A 591 29.77 -29.52 3.06
CA GLY A 591 31.22 -29.80 2.99
C GLY A 591 31.75 -30.33 4.29
N ARG A 592 31.39 -29.76 5.44
CA ARG A 592 31.78 -30.24 6.77
C ARG A 592 31.23 -31.63 7.07
N MET A 593 29.98 -31.91 6.71
CA MET A 593 29.40 -33.25 6.90
C MET A 593 30.12 -34.31 6.09
N LEU A 594 30.42 -34.03 4.82
CA LEU A 594 31.18 -34.93 3.93
C LEU A 594 32.62 -35.13 4.41
N PHE A 595 33.29 -34.06 4.86
CA PHE A 595 34.61 -34.11 5.47
C PHE A 595 34.64 -35.05 6.68
N LEU A 596 33.70 -34.88 7.61
CA LEU A 596 33.61 -35.72 8.82
C LEU A 596 33.26 -37.18 8.52
N ASN A 597 32.58 -37.42 7.38
CA ASN A 597 32.29 -38.78 6.90
C ASN A 597 33.48 -39.42 6.14
N GLY A 598 34.56 -38.68 5.90
CA GLY A 598 35.75 -39.14 5.19
C GLY A 598 35.65 -39.15 3.66
N THR A 599 34.60 -38.54 3.08
CA THR A 599 34.42 -38.41 1.62
C THR A 599 35.03 -37.10 1.13
N PHE A 600 36.37 -37.00 1.20
CA PHE A 600 37.10 -35.76 0.99
C PHE A 600 36.94 -35.19 -0.43
N ASP A 601 37.02 -36.02 -1.48
CA ASP A 601 36.87 -35.57 -2.86
C ASP A 601 35.49 -34.95 -3.10
N GLU A 602 34.44 -35.41 -2.41
CA GLU A 602 33.10 -34.90 -2.49
C GLU A 602 32.92 -33.62 -1.64
N ALA A 603 33.65 -33.45 -0.54
CA ALA A 603 33.59 -32.31 0.35
C ALA A 603 34.22 -31.06 -0.26
N LEU A 604 35.32 -31.23 -1.01
CA LEU A 604 36.16 -30.16 -1.53
C LEU A 604 35.38 -29.07 -2.28
N PRO A 605 34.53 -29.36 -3.29
CA PRO A 605 33.85 -28.32 -4.07
C PRO A 605 32.92 -27.45 -3.21
N TYR A 606 32.31 -27.99 -2.16
CA TYR A 606 31.43 -27.25 -1.27
C TYR A 606 32.23 -26.35 -0.31
N LEU A 607 33.37 -26.78 0.21
CA LEU A 607 34.23 -25.98 1.06
C LEU A 607 34.92 -24.85 0.28
N GLU A 608 35.42 -25.14 -0.93
CA GLU A 608 35.93 -24.10 -1.83
C GLU A 608 34.85 -23.06 -2.17
N LYS A 609 33.60 -23.51 -2.45
CA LYS A 609 32.48 -22.61 -2.70
C LYS A 609 32.12 -21.77 -1.48
N ALA A 610 32.14 -22.33 -0.27
CA ALA A 610 31.89 -21.58 0.95
C ALA A 610 32.93 -20.46 1.15
N VAL A 611 34.22 -20.74 0.95
CA VAL A 611 35.27 -19.71 1.00
C VAL A 611 35.10 -18.66 -0.11
N ALA A 612 34.76 -19.07 -1.34
CA ALA A 612 34.56 -18.15 -2.45
C ALA A 612 33.38 -17.20 -2.22
N VAL A 613 32.32 -17.67 -1.56
CA VAL A 613 31.12 -16.84 -1.25
C VAL A 613 31.38 -15.93 -0.06
N GLN A 614 32.09 -16.41 0.97
CA GLN A 614 32.37 -15.62 2.16
C GLN A 614 33.85 -15.74 2.54
N ALA A 615 34.69 -14.97 1.87
CA ALA A 615 36.13 -14.96 2.01
C ALA A 615 36.65 -14.43 3.36
N ASP A 616 35.80 -13.86 4.20
CA ASP A 616 36.11 -13.42 5.56
C ASP A 616 35.74 -14.45 6.64
N SER A 617 35.32 -15.65 6.25
CA SER A 617 34.97 -16.72 7.20
C SER A 617 36.19 -17.55 7.64
N GLY A 618 36.72 -17.27 8.81
CA GLY A 618 37.79 -18.07 9.41
C GLY A 618 37.41 -19.55 9.67
N GLU A 619 36.11 -19.87 9.82
CA GLU A 619 35.62 -21.24 9.95
C GLU A 619 35.75 -21.98 8.60
N ALA A 620 35.28 -21.38 7.51
CA ALA A 620 35.33 -21.97 6.17
C ALA A 620 36.79 -22.23 5.75
N HIS A 621 37.68 -21.26 5.93
CA HIS A 621 39.11 -21.40 5.68
C HIS A 621 39.75 -22.54 6.54
N SER A 622 39.32 -22.67 7.81
CA SER A 622 39.83 -23.75 8.66
C SER A 622 39.44 -25.14 8.14
N PHE A 623 38.17 -25.35 7.76
CA PHE A 623 37.72 -26.63 7.20
C PHE A 623 38.36 -26.91 5.83
N LEU A 624 38.52 -25.90 4.98
CA LEU A 624 39.17 -26.05 3.68
C LEU A 624 40.66 -26.40 3.84
N ALA A 625 41.36 -25.82 4.85
CA ALA A 625 42.73 -26.16 5.16
C ALA A 625 42.87 -27.62 5.60
N ASP A 626 41.97 -28.09 6.49
CA ASP A 626 41.96 -29.49 6.97
C ASP A 626 41.64 -30.47 5.82
N GLU A 627 40.74 -30.05 4.88
CA GLU A 627 40.40 -30.81 3.68
C GLU A 627 41.60 -30.96 2.75
N TYR A 628 42.32 -29.87 2.44
CA TYR A 628 43.53 -29.92 1.61
C TYR A 628 44.64 -30.77 2.25
N GLU A 629 44.75 -30.75 3.58
CA GLU A 629 45.69 -31.63 4.29
C GLU A 629 45.37 -33.11 4.11
N LYS A 630 44.07 -33.49 4.19
CA LYS A 630 43.62 -34.87 3.94
C LYS A 630 43.84 -35.31 2.49
N LEU A 631 43.73 -34.40 1.55
CA LEU A 631 43.99 -34.64 0.13
C LEU A 631 45.48 -34.54 -0.27
N GLY A 632 46.41 -34.33 0.68
CA GLY A 632 47.85 -34.24 0.45
C GLY A 632 48.30 -32.92 -0.22
N ARG A 633 47.43 -31.90 -0.25
CA ARG A 633 47.71 -30.57 -0.85
C ARG A 633 48.29 -29.63 0.21
N ALA A 634 49.49 -29.95 0.72
CA ALA A 634 50.08 -29.26 1.87
C ALA A 634 50.30 -27.75 1.69
N ALA A 635 50.63 -27.28 0.48
CA ALA A 635 50.81 -25.86 0.20
C ALA A 635 49.50 -25.10 0.30
N ASP A 636 48.41 -25.63 -0.27
CA ASP A 636 47.08 -25.04 -0.22
C ASP A 636 46.55 -25.02 1.22
N ALA A 637 46.75 -26.12 1.95
CA ALA A 637 46.40 -26.22 3.37
C ALA A 637 47.09 -25.13 4.22
N ALA A 638 48.38 -24.86 3.97
CA ALA A 638 49.14 -23.85 4.69
C ALA A 638 48.59 -22.43 4.40
N ASN A 639 48.21 -22.13 3.15
CA ASN A 639 47.65 -20.85 2.76
C ASN A 639 46.28 -20.60 3.44
N GLU A 640 45.38 -21.57 3.40
CA GLU A 640 44.07 -21.47 4.03
C GLU A 640 44.15 -21.35 5.55
N ARG A 641 45.11 -22.07 6.18
CA ARG A 641 45.35 -22.01 7.62
C ARG A 641 45.90 -20.65 8.06
N ALA A 642 46.74 -20.02 7.23
CA ALA A 642 47.26 -18.68 7.47
C ALA A 642 46.10 -17.64 7.40
N GLU A 643 45.22 -17.76 6.42
CA GLU A 643 44.08 -16.87 6.25
C GLU A 643 43.08 -17.06 7.42
N ALA A 644 42.74 -18.26 7.80
CA ALA A 644 41.91 -18.54 8.98
C ALA A 644 42.48 -17.90 10.26
N THR A 645 43.81 -17.92 10.42
CA THR A 645 44.50 -17.31 11.57
C THR A 645 44.45 -15.78 11.51
N ARG A 646 44.68 -15.19 10.33
CA ARG A 646 44.58 -13.76 10.09
C ARG A 646 43.18 -13.22 10.44
N LEU A 647 42.13 -13.90 9.99
CA LEU A 647 40.75 -13.53 10.23
C LEU A 647 40.36 -13.62 11.73
N LYS A 648 40.86 -14.65 12.45
CA LYS A 648 40.65 -14.77 13.90
C LYS A 648 41.30 -13.64 14.72
N THR A 649 42.40 -13.07 14.22
CA THR A 649 43.11 -11.98 14.92
C THR A 649 42.53 -10.60 14.62
N SER A 650 41.86 -10.43 13.48
CA SER A 650 41.21 -9.14 13.09
C SER A 650 39.84 -8.93 13.77
N THR A 651 39.25 -9.96 14.38
CA THR A 651 37.93 -9.93 15.05
C THR A 651 38.03 -9.71 16.58
N ARG A 652 39.23 -9.53 17.11
CA ARG A 652 39.50 -9.12 18.49
C ARG A 652 39.88 -7.64 18.55
#